data_531ca8916601cd2a44c4acb1ce80b26f
#
_entry.id   531ca8916601cd2a44c4acb1ce80b26f
#
_cell.length_a   1.000
_cell.length_b   1.000
_cell.length_c   1.000
_cell.angle_alpha   90.00
_cell.angle_beta   90.00
_cell.angle_gamma   90.00
#
_symmetry.space_group_name_H-M   'P 1'
#
loop_
_entity.id
_entity.type
_entity.pdbx_description
1 polymer ?
#
loop_
_entity_poly.entity_id
_entity_poly.type
_entity_poly.pdbx_seq_one_letter_code
_entity_poly.pdbx_strand_id
1 'polypeptide(L)'
;MEFKDKDVEFKHLIDTIHSYLPKAKCDDVTKAYQLAEEAHKDQRRVSGEPYILHPLAVAQILADMKIDTTTITASLLHDVVEDTSYTLDDLKKMFGKEVAFLVDGVTKLSRLNYRTKEDQQLNSMRKLFLAMAKDVRVVVIKLADRLHNMRTLRYMRSDKQKRIAQETLEIFAPLAHRLGIFNIKWELEDLSFRYLEPDKYYDLVEQMKQKRHVREEIVNEAIDVLKKALDEAHIHCEINGRPKHFYSIYKKMKKDNRDLSQVYDLFAIRVIVDDVKDCYGVLGIVHSLWKPLPYRFKDYIAMPKPNNYQSLHTTVIGTRGQPVEIQIRTWEMHRIAEYGVAAHWRYKEGNQTANKDAFDEKMGWLRNLLEWQDTSNPKEFVNALKLDAFSDEVFVFSPRGDVIDLPQGAIPIDFAYRIHTDVGHRCVGAKINGKIVPLDYKLKNGDIVEIITSKVGKPSLDWLNIVGSSESRSKIRSWFKKENREENIAKGLDALERECKRLGHDWKALNVGGRLGRVAKQMNAGSEDDLVAAVGYGGFAVNTVLIKLLELHKKDLQKQEEKTNSLAALEKLKTKKPVKHNGTGILVKGEPGLLVRLAKCCSPVPGDPIIGFITRGRGVSVHRADCPNVTHGQNDVDRLIDVEWDYDGNERFEVNMEIVAYDRTGIMAEIMATLAEMKISILSVNAKTSDTKNVTIHMGISIKDLAQFEFVATKIRRLKDVYAVERYTGGNQA
;
A
#
# COMPACT_ATOMS: atom_id res chain seq x y z
N MET A 1 14.96 -26.78 19.54
CA MET A 1 13.98 -25.73 19.92
C MET A 1 12.63 -26.45 19.94
N GLU A 2 12.01 -26.58 21.08
CA GLU A 2 10.61 -27.01 21.15
C GLU A 2 9.75 -25.88 20.58
N PHE A 3 8.98 -26.19 19.55
CA PHE A 3 7.97 -25.26 19.01
C PHE A 3 6.77 -25.31 19.96
N LYS A 4 6.03 -24.19 20.00
CA LYS A 4 4.77 -24.13 20.73
C LYS A 4 3.80 -25.18 20.20
N ASP A 5 3.10 -25.84 21.12
CA ASP A 5 2.08 -26.80 20.76
C ASP A 5 0.83 -26.05 20.21
N LYS A 6 0.44 -26.36 18.97
CA LYS A 6 -0.68 -25.75 18.28
C LYS A 6 -2.00 -25.92 19.03
N ASP A 7 -2.22 -27.08 19.67
CA ASP A 7 -3.47 -27.39 20.37
C ASP A 7 -3.57 -26.59 21.69
N VAL A 8 -2.42 -26.37 22.36
CA VAL A 8 -2.34 -25.50 23.53
C VAL A 8 -2.60 -24.05 23.18
N GLU A 9 -2.00 -23.56 22.09
CA GLU A 9 -2.21 -22.19 21.61
C GLU A 9 -3.67 -21.97 21.13
N PHE A 10 -4.27 -22.95 20.47
CA PHE A 10 -5.68 -22.88 20.08
C PHE A 10 -6.61 -22.86 21.29
N LYS A 11 -6.37 -23.71 22.29
CA LYS A 11 -7.14 -23.70 23.53
C LYS A 11 -7.03 -22.34 24.23
N HIS A 12 -5.82 -21.79 24.32
CA HIS A 12 -5.60 -20.45 24.89
C HIS A 12 -6.39 -19.37 24.15
N LEU A 13 -6.47 -19.43 22.80
CA LEU A 13 -7.30 -18.53 21.99
C LEU A 13 -8.78 -18.62 22.39
N ILE A 14 -9.34 -19.83 22.51
CA ILE A 14 -10.74 -20.03 22.89
C ILE A 14 -11.00 -19.53 24.32
N ASP A 15 -10.10 -19.82 25.26
CA ASP A 15 -10.22 -19.36 26.65
C ASP A 15 -10.17 -17.81 26.70
N THR A 16 -9.31 -17.20 25.90
CA THR A 16 -9.24 -15.72 25.79
C THR A 16 -10.56 -15.16 25.24
N ILE A 17 -11.14 -15.73 24.19
CA ILE A 17 -12.42 -15.29 23.64
C ILE A 17 -13.53 -15.37 24.69
N HIS A 18 -13.63 -16.50 25.39
CA HIS A 18 -14.63 -16.68 26.43
C HIS A 18 -14.47 -15.73 27.62
N SER A 19 -13.26 -15.27 27.90
CA SER A 19 -13.02 -14.30 29.00
C SER A 19 -13.75 -12.97 28.80
N TYR A 20 -13.98 -12.53 27.54
CA TYR A 20 -14.67 -11.28 27.24
C TYR A 20 -16.01 -11.46 26.48
N LEU A 21 -16.24 -12.61 25.89
CA LEU A 21 -17.49 -13.03 25.27
C LEU A 21 -17.97 -14.40 25.80
N PRO A 22 -18.46 -14.48 27.06
CA PRO A 22 -18.76 -15.78 27.68
C PRO A 22 -19.86 -16.60 26.98
N LYS A 23 -20.69 -15.95 26.16
CA LYS A 23 -21.78 -16.58 25.38
C LYS A 23 -21.44 -16.79 23.91
N ALA A 24 -20.22 -16.47 23.47
CA ALA A 24 -19.85 -16.60 22.06
C ALA A 24 -19.85 -18.07 21.65
N LYS A 25 -20.51 -18.34 20.52
CA LYS A 25 -20.37 -19.63 19.84
C LYS A 25 -19.07 -19.62 19.03
N CYS A 26 -18.08 -20.41 19.43
CA CYS A 26 -16.78 -20.49 18.75
C CYS A 26 -16.74 -21.55 17.65
N ASP A 27 -17.92 -22.02 17.16
CA ASP A 27 -18.00 -23.06 16.14
C ASP A 27 -17.29 -22.67 14.85
N ASP A 28 -17.48 -21.41 14.39
CA ASP A 28 -16.86 -20.92 13.17
C ASP A 28 -15.35 -20.66 13.35
N VAL A 29 -14.91 -20.24 14.55
CA VAL A 29 -13.49 -20.11 14.88
C VAL A 29 -12.83 -21.49 14.86
N THR A 30 -13.49 -22.51 15.43
CA THR A 30 -12.98 -23.88 15.45
C THR A 30 -12.89 -24.48 14.05
N LYS A 31 -13.93 -24.29 13.21
CA LYS A 31 -13.93 -24.74 11.82
C LYS A 31 -12.85 -24.03 11.00
N ALA A 32 -12.64 -22.71 11.23
CA ALA A 32 -11.62 -21.94 10.54
C ALA A 32 -10.21 -22.42 10.91
N TYR A 33 -9.97 -22.71 12.19
CA TYR A 33 -8.72 -23.30 12.63
C TYR A 33 -8.45 -24.65 11.95
N GLN A 34 -9.44 -25.57 11.96
CA GLN A 34 -9.31 -26.89 11.32
C GLN A 34 -9.03 -26.78 9.82
N LEU A 35 -9.75 -25.88 9.12
CA LEU A 35 -9.51 -25.64 7.70
C LEU A 35 -8.11 -25.07 7.44
N ALA A 36 -7.67 -24.08 8.22
CA ALA A 36 -6.35 -23.48 8.08
C ALA A 36 -5.24 -24.49 8.39
N GLU A 37 -5.42 -25.33 9.38
CA GLU A 37 -4.49 -26.42 9.73
C GLU A 37 -4.34 -27.43 8.60
N GLU A 38 -5.45 -27.91 8.04
CA GLU A 38 -5.45 -28.83 6.90
C GLU A 38 -4.80 -28.19 5.67
N ALA A 39 -5.19 -26.94 5.37
CA ALA A 39 -4.73 -26.19 4.20
C ALA A 39 -3.22 -25.91 4.22
N HIS A 40 -2.64 -25.72 5.39
CA HIS A 40 -1.21 -25.43 5.59
C HIS A 40 -0.39 -26.59 6.15
N LYS A 41 -0.93 -27.81 6.14
CA LYS A 41 -0.34 -29.01 6.79
C LYS A 41 1.12 -29.27 6.42
N ASP A 42 1.45 -29.11 5.13
CA ASP A 42 2.80 -29.38 4.60
C ASP A 42 3.67 -28.11 4.55
N GLN A 43 3.17 -26.98 4.99
CA GLN A 43 3.89 -25.71 4.93
C GLN A 43 4.61 -25.41 6.25
N ARG A 44 5.83 -24.87 6.12
CA ARG A 44 6.63 -24.41 7.25
C ARG A 44 7.12 -22.99 7.02
N ARG A 45 7.23 -22.24 8.10
CA ARG A 45 7.84 -20.91 8.06
C ARG A 45 9.37 -20.98 7.93
N VAL A 46 10.01 -19.85 7.61
CA VAL A 46 11.48 -19.73 7.56
C VAL A 46 12.13 -20.10 8.90
N SER A 47 11.42 -19.96 10.01
CA SER A 47 11.82 -20.41 11.35
C SER A 47 11.84 -21.93 11.52
N GLY A 48 11.24 -22.70 10.58
CA GLY A 48 11.05 -24.14 10.63
C GLY A 48 9.79 -24.60 11.38
N GLU A 49 9.05 -23.67 12.02
CA GLU A 49 7.79 -23.97 12.72
C GLU A 49 6.63 -24.26 11.74
N PRO A 50 5.62 -25.07 12.15
CA PRO A 50 4.40 -25.27 11.36
C PRO A 50 3.73 -23.92 11.02
N TYR A 51 3.25 -23.80 9.78
CA TYR A 51 2.68 -22.53 9.30
C TYR A 51 1.46 -22.07 10.10
N ILE A 52 0.63 -23.01 10.58
CA ILE A 52 -0.60 -22.74 11.36
C ILE A 52 -0.36 -21.89 12.62
N LEU A 53 0.84 -21.92 13.20
CA LEU A 53 1.18 -21.08 14.35
C LEU A 53 1.13 -19.58 14.03
N HIS A 54 1.29 -19.21 12.76
CA HIS A 54 1.17 -17.80 12.35
C HIS A 54 -0.27 -17.30 12.42
N PRO A 55 -1.25 -17.86 11.71
CA PRO A 55 -2.63 -17.39 11.81
C PRO A 55 -3.18 -17.54 13.25
N LEU A 56 -2.77 -18.54 14.02
CA LEU A 56 -3.11 -18.63 15.45
C LEU A 56 -2.58 -17.44 16.25
N ALA A 57 -1.31 -17.07 16.07
CA ALA A 57 -0.74 -15.91 16.75
C ALA A 57 -1.40 -14.59 16.34
N VAL A 58 -1.78 -14.43 15.06
CA VAL A 58 -2.55 -13.28 14.57
C VAL A 58 -3.93 -13.24 15.23
N ALA A 59 -4.62 -14.38 15.30
CA ALA A 59 -5.91 -14.51 15.96
C ALA A 59 -5.83 -14.20 17.45
N GLN A 60 -4.76 -14.64 18.13
CA GLN A 60 -4.52 -14.33 19.55
C GLN A 60 -4.31 -12.83 19.78
N ILE A 61 -3.53 -12.15 18.95
CA ILE A 61 -3.36 -10.68 19.03
C ILE A 61 -4.72 -9.98 18.94
N LEU A 62 -5.61 -10.44 18.05
CA LEU A 62 -6.95 -9.87 17.90
C LEU A 62 -7.86 -10.21 19.09
N ALA A 63 -7.76 -11.42 19.64
CA ALA A 63 -8.50 -11.81 20.84
C ALA A 63 -8.07 -11.00 22.07
N ASP A 64 -6.76 -10.73 22.22
CA ASP A 64 -6.22 -9.86 23.26
C ASP A 64 -6.76 -8.40 23.15
N MET A 65 -7.06 -7.96 21.91
CA MET A 65 -7.72 -6.70 21.64
C MET A 65 -9.25 -6.75 21.84
N LYS A 66 -9.80 -7.91 22.22
CA LYS A 66 -11.23 -8.14 22.45
C LYS A 66 -12.11 -7.88 21.22
N ILE A 67 -11.61 -8.31 20.04
CA ILE A 67 -12.30 -8.18 18.74
C ILE A 67 -13.40 -9.27 18.61
N ASP A 68 -14.37 -9.03 17.71
CA ASP A 68 -15.47 -9.95 17.41
C ASP A 68 -14.99 -11.28 16.78
N THR A 69 -15.80 -12.34 16.96
CA THR A 69 -15.48 -13.69 16.50
C THR A 69 -15.37 -13.80 14.97
N THR A 70 -16.14 -12.99 14.22
CA THR A 70 -16.10 -12.95 12.75
C THR A 70 -14.74 -12.49 12.24
N THR A 71 -14.19 -11.44 12.85
CA THR A 71 -12.87 -10.91 12.53
C THR A 71 -11.76 -11.91 12.89
N ILE A 72 -11.89 -12.58 14.04
CA ILE A 72 -10.96 -13.66 14.45
C ILE A 72 -11.02 -14.84 13.47
N THR A 73 -12.22 -15.26 13.06
CA THR A 73 -12.41 -16.29 12.04
C THR A 73 -11.73 -15.92 10.72
N ALA A 74 -11.92 -14.68 10.26
CA ALA A 74 -11.27 -14.18 9.04
C ALA A 74 -9.73 -14.15 9.18
N SER A 75 -9.21 -13.83 10.36
CA SER A 75 -7.77 -13.80 10.61
C SER A 75 -7.11 -15.19 10.59
N LEU A 76 -7.83 -16.24 11.01
CA LEU A 76 -7.34 -17.62 10.86
C LEU A 76 -7.25 -18.06 9.40
N LEU A 77 -8.08 -17.46 8.53
CA LEU A 77 -8.21 -17.83 7.12
C LEU A 77 -7.47 -16.87 6.16
N HIS A 78 -6.78 -15.83 6.67
CA HIS A 78 -6.30 -14.72 5.84
C HIS A 78 -5.28 -15.15 4.76
N ASP A 79 -4.47 -16.17 5.01
CA ASP A 79 -3.47 -16.69 4.07
C ASP A 79 -3.97 -17.91 3.27
N VAL A 80 -5.10 -18.54 3.66
CA VAL A 80 -5.61 -19.76 3.03
C VAL A 80 -5.87 -19.56 1.52
N VAL A 81 -6.47 -18.43 1.13
CA VAL A 81 -6.75 -18.14 -0.29
C VAL A 81 -5.50 -17.76 -1.07
N GLU A 82 -4.47 -17.25 -0.39
CA GLU A 82 -3.22 -16.82 -1.03
C GLU A 82 -2.28 -17.99 -1.28
N ASP A 83 -2.12 -18.85 -0.29
CA ASP A 83 -1.05 -19.85 -0.25
C ASP A 83 -1.54 -21.28 -0.48
N THR A 84 -2.86 -21.49 -0.70
CA THR A 84 -3.45 -22.83 -0.90
C THR A 84 -4.39 -22.87 -2.10
N SER A 85 -5.03 -24.02 -2.32
CA SER A 85 -5.97 -24.27 -3.43
C SER A 85 -7.40 -23.75 -3.18
N TYR A 86 -7.71 -23.32 -1.94
CA TYR A 86 -9.05 -22.81 -1.60
C TYR A 86 -9.32 -21.45 -2.27
N THR A 87 -10.58 -21.26 -2.68
CA THR A 87 -11.05 -20.03 -3.33
C THR A 87 -11.92 -19.19 -2.39
N LEU A 88 -12.09 -17.90 -2.72
CA LEU A 88 -13.01 -17.03 -1.98
C LEU A 88 -14.47 -17.53 -2.01
N ASP A 89 -14.88 -18.18 -3.11
CA ASP A 89 -16.22 -18.76 -3.21
C ASP A 89 -16.41 -19.95 -2.27
N ASP A 90 -15.36 -20.72 -2.01
CA ASP A 90 -15.37 -21.81 -1.03
C ASP A 90 -15.53 -21.24 0.39
N LEU A 91 -14.73 -20.24 0.74
CA LEU A 91 -14.85 -19.57 2.04
C LEU A 91 -16.23 -18.92 2.22
N LYS A 92 -16.79 -18.33 1.16
CA LYS A 92 -18.14 -17.75 1.20
C LYS A 92 -19.24 -18.76 1.47
N LYS A 93 -19.11 -19.98 0.94
CA LYS A 93 -20.05 -21.09 1.20
C LYS A 93 -19.92 -21.62 2.62
N MET A 94 -18.70 -21.69 3.17
CA MET A 94 -18.41 -22.32 4.48
C MET A 94 -18.62 -21.35 5.64
N PHE A 95 -18.24 -20.06 5.49
CA PHE A 95 -18.18 -19.06 6.57
C PHE A 95 -19.03 -17.81 6.29
N GLY A 96 -19.71 -17.75 5.16
CA GLY A 96 -20.57 -16.64 4.80
C GLY A 96 -19.86 -15.49 4.08
N LYS A 97 -20.67 -14.49 3.68
CA LYS A 97 -20.22 -13.36 2.85
C LYS A 97 -19.26 -12.41 3.61
N GLU A 98 -19.47 -12.24 4.90
CA GLU A 98 -18.72 -11.28 5.71
C GLU A 98 -17.28 -11.73 5.93
N VAL A 99 -17.06 -12.98 6.35
CA VAL A 99 -15.74 -13.58 6.50
C VAL A 99 -14.98 -13.56 5.16
N ALA A 100 -15.63 -14.00 4.07
CA ALA A 100 -15.02 -14.01 2.74
C ALA A 100 -14.64 -12.59 2.27
N PHE A 101 -15.44 -11.57 2.59
CA PHE A 101 -15.13 -10.17 2.28
C PHE A 101 -13.90 -9.66 3.03
N LEU A 102 -13.78 -9.98 4.32
CA LEU A 102 -12.61 -9.60 5.13
C LEU A 102 -11.33 -10.28 4.63
N VAL A 103 -11.40 -11.58 4.33
CA VAL A 103 -10.26 -12.33 3.76
C VAL A 103 -9.87 -11.75 2.39
N ASP A 104 -10.84 -11.48 1.49
CA ASP A 104 -10.58 -10.85 0.18
C ASP A 104 -9.88 -9.48 0.33
N GLY A 105 -10.31 -8.68 1.30
CA GLY A 105 -9.70 -7.39 1.63
C GLY A 105 -8.23 -7.51 2.03
N VAL A 106 -7.89 -8.50 2.84
CA VAL A 106 -6.51 -8.76 3.29
C VAL A 106 -5.66 -9.35 2.16
N THR A 107 -6.19 -10.30 1.36
CA THR A 107 -5.49 -11.05 0.30
C THR A 107 -5.20 -10.21 -0.95
N LYS A 108 -6.09 -9.31 -1.36
CA LYS A 108 -5.92 -8.45 -2.56
C LYS A 108 -4.67 -7.57 -2.55
N LEU A 109 -4.00 -7.49 -1.42
CA LEU A 109 -2.80 -6.68 -1.22
C LEU A 109 -1.54 -7.30 -1.82
N SER A 110 -1.53 -8.62 -2.13
CA SER A 110 -0.34 -9.37 -2.51
C SER A 110 -0.25 -9.79 -3.99
N ARG A 111 -1.34 -9.86 -4.76
CA ARG A 111 -1.45 -10.59 -6.05
C ARG A 111 -1.28 -9.80 -7.35
N LEU A 112 -0.49 -8.75 -7.48
CA LEU A 112 -0.35 -8.04 -8.76
C LEU A 112 1.05 -8.10 -9.34
N ASN A 113 1.14 -8.52 -10.62
CA ASN A 113 2.36 -8.42 -11.43
C ASN A 113 2.55 -6.98 -11.92
N TYR A 114 3.54 -6.28 -11.40
CA TYR A 114 3.89 -4.91 -11.76
C TYR A 114 5.24 -4.84 -12.48
N ARG A 115 5.42 -3.79 -13.28
CA ARG A 115 6.67 -3.55 -14.03
C ARG A 115 7.85 -3.17 -13.14
N THR A 116 7.59 -2.53 -11.98
CA THR A 116 8.62 -2.19 -10.98
C THR A 116 8.19 -2.54 -9.57
N LYS A 117 9.17 -2.80 -8.66
CA LYS A 117 8.91 -3.07 -7.23
C LYS A 117 8.27 -1.88 -6.51
N GLU A 118 8.60 -0.65 -6.91
CA GLU A 118 8.04 0.59 -6.36
C GLU A 118 6.56 0.75 -6.73
N ASP A 119 6.20 0.50 -8.00
CA ASP A 119 4.81 0.56 -8.44
C ASP A 119 3.95 -0.52 -7.79
N GLN A 120 4.53 -1.69 -7.51
CA GLN A 120 3.86 -2.75 -6.75
C GLN A 120 3.52 -2.28 -5.33
N GLN A 121 4.47 -1.67 -4.64
CA GLN A 121 4.29 -1.20 -3.26
C GLN A 121 3.25 -0.08 -3.19
N LEU A 122 3.30 0.89 -4.09
CA LEU A 122 2.36 2.01 -4.15
C LEU A 122 0.92 1.57 -4.44
N ASN A 123 0.73 0.63 -5.38
CA ASN A 123 -0.59 0.11 -5.71
C ASN A 123 -1.14 -0.83 -4.62
N SER A 124 -0.29 -1.58 -3.94
CA SER A 124 -0.69 -2.40 -2.78
C SER A 124 -1.19 -1.50 -1.64
N MET A 125 -0.49 -0.40 -1.37
CA MET A 125 -0.92 0.61 -0.40
C MET A 125 -2.27 1.23 -0.79
N ARG A 126 -2.44 1.67 -2.04
CA ARG A 126 -3.72 2.23 -2.51
C ARG A 126 -4.87 1.26 -2.28
N LYS A 127 -4.68 -0.03 -2.56
CA LYS A 127 -5.69 -1.06 -2.34
C LYS A 127 -5.99 -1.29 -0.87
N LEU A 128 -4.96 -1.30 -0.01
CA LEU A 128 -5.13 -1.38 1.44
C LEU A 128 -6.05 -0.26 1.93
N PHE A 129 -5.78 0.97 1.54
CA PHE A 129 -6.59 2.11 1.96
C PHE A 129 -8.02 2.07 1.39
N LEU A 130 -8.20 1.57 0.17
CA LEU A 130 -9.53 1.38 -0.43
C LEU A 130 -10.33 0.25 0.25
N ALA A 131 -9.67 -0.84 0.64
CA ALA A 131 -10.30 -1.91 1.41
C ALA A 131 -10.67 -1.43 2.81
N MET A 132 -9.78 -0.67 3.45
CA MET A 132 -9.96 -0.02 4.74
C MET A 132 -11.16 0.92 4.79
N ALA A 133 -11.35 1.70 3.73
CA ALA A 133 -12.49 2.62 3.62
C ALA A 133 -13.85 1.88 3.48
N LYS A 134 -13.84 0.61 3.08
CA LYS A 134 -15.01 -0.27 3.05
C LYS A 134 -15.28 -0.94 4.39
N ASP A 135 -14.22 -1.46 5.03
CA ASP A 135 -14.30 -2.08 6.35
C ASP A 135 -12.94 -2.01 7.06
N VAL A 136 -12.87 -1.27 8.15
CA VAL A 136 -11.62 -1.05 8.87
C VAL A 136 -11.08 -2.31 9.55
N ARG A 137 -11.90 -3.37 9.75
CA ARG A 137 -11.45 -4.67 10.29
C ARG A 137 -10.35 -5.29 9.43
N VAL A 138 -10.38 -5.08 8.11
CA VAL A 138 -9.33 -5.51 7.19
C VAL A 138 -7.95 -4.98 7.63
N VAL A 139 -7.90 -3.72 8.06
CA VAL A 139 -6.64 -3.11 8.54
C VAL A 139 -6.23 -3.65 9.89
N VAL A 140 -7.19 -3.86 10.77
CA VAL A 140 -6.90 -4.41 12.12
C VAL A 140 -6.28 -5.81 12.00
N ILE A 141 -6.83 -6.67 11.11
CA ILE A 141 -6.22 -7.97 10.78
C ILE A 141 -4.80 -7.77 10.21
N LYS A 142 -4.63 -6.83 9.27
CA LYS A 142 -3.32 -6.59 8.64
C LYS A 142 -2.29 -6.01 9.61
N LEU A 143 -2.70 -5.22 10.59
CA LEU A 143 -1.82 -4.73 11.66
C LEU A 143 -1.38 -5.86 12.59
N ALA A 144 -2.30 -6.78 12.94
CA ALA A 144 -1.97 -7.97 13.75
C ALA A 144 -1.03 -8.93 13.01
N ASP A 145 -1.27 -9.18 11.71
CA ASP A 145 -0.36 -9.93 10.82
C ASP A 145 1.04 -9.27 10.78
N ARG A 146 1.09 -7.95 10.53
CA ARG A 146 2.36 -7.21 10.50
C ARG A 146 3.10 -7.30 11.84
N LEU A 147 2.38 -7.20 12.96
CA LEU A 147 2.98 -7.30 14.29
C LEU A 147 3.61 -8.68 14.51
N HIS A 148 2.89 -9.75 14.19
CA HIS A 148 3.46 -11.09 14.31
C HIS A 148 4.67 -11.30 13.38
N ASN A 149 4.60 -10.80 12.14
CA ASN A 149 5.73 -10.84 11.22
C ASN A 149 6.95 -10.06 11.75
N MET A 150 6.75 -8.92 12.43
CA MET A 150 7.83 -8.17 13.07
C MET A 150 8.43 -8.90 14.28
N ARG A 151 7.62 -9.59 15.09
CA ARG A 151 8.08 -10.43 16.21
C ARG A 151 8.97 -11.60 15.75
N THR A 152 8.70 -12.13 14.56
CA THR A 152 9.43 -13.26 13.95
C THR A 152 10.49 -12.85 12.94
N LEU A 153 10.74 -11.55 12.75
CA LEU A 153 11.58 -10.98 11.69
C LEU A 153 13.06 -11.43 11.78
N ARG A 154 13.52 -11.86 12.95
CA ARG A 154 14.90 -12.34 13.19
C ARG A 154 15.31 -13.51 12.29
N TYR A 155 14.39 -14.29 11.77
CA TYR A 155 14.67 -15.44 10.90
C TYR A 155 14.85 -15.06 9.43
N MET A 156 14.58 -13.80 9.07
CA MET A 156 14.73 -13.31 7.71
C MET A 156 16.16 -12.79 7.46
N ARG A 157 16.56 -12.68 6.18
CA ARG A 157 17.84 -12.07 5.77
C ARG A 157 17.87 -10.59 6.14
N SER A 158 19.05 -10.05 6.44
CA SER A 158 19.26 -8.68 6.90
C SER A 158 18.70 -7.61 5.95
N ASP A 159 18.81 -7.81 4.62
CA ASP A 159 18.26 -6.91 3.61
C ASP A 159 16.72 -6.86 3.68
N LYS A 160 16.07 -8.00 3.86
CA LYS A 160 14.62 -8.09 4.06
C LYS A 160 14.18 -7.51 5.41
N GLN A 161 14.96 -7.75 6.49
CA GLN A 161 14.68 -7.19 7.81
C GLN A 161 14.59 -5.67 7.75
N LYS A 162 15.60 -5.00 7.18
CA LYS A 162 15.64 -3.54 7.07
C LYS A 162 14.48 -2.99 6.24
N ARG A 163 14.18 -3.62 5.09
CA ARG A 163 13.08 -3.19 4.23
C ARG A 163 11.72 -3.29 4.92
N ILE A 164 11.44 -4.44 5.57
CA ILE A 164 10.16 -4.67 6.27
C ILE A 164 10.04 -3.72 7.48
N ALA A 165 11.12 -3.51 8.22
CA ALA A 165 11.15 -2.58 9.34
C ALA A 165 10.91 -1.12 8.90
N GLN A 166 11.50 -0.69 7.78
CA GLN A 166 11.29 0.63 7.21
C GLN A 166 9.84 0.83 6.79
N GLU A 167 9.28 -0.12 6.04
CA GLU A 167 7.87 -0.10 5.63
C GLU A 167 6.94 -0.05 6.85
N THR A 168 7.25 -0.82 7.89
CA THR A 168 6.47 -0.87 9.12
C THR A 168 6.49 0.48 9.84
N LEU A 169 7.65 1.10 9.96
CA LEU A 169 7.81 2.38 10.63
C LEU A 169 7.16 3.55 9.87
N GLU A 170 7.23 3.52 8.51
CA GLU A 170 6.69 4.60 7.67
C GLU A 170 5.19 4.50 7.42
N ILE A 171 4.59 3.30 7.51
CA ILE A 171 3.21 3.08 7.09
C ILE A 171 2.36 2.48 8.20
N PHE A 172 2.74 1.30 8.71
CA PHE A 172 1.87 0.55 9.62
C PHE A 172 1.82 1.14 11.02
N ALA A 173 2.94 1.64 11.55
CA ALA A 173 2.95 2.28 12.87
C ALA A 173 2.17 3.61 12.87
N PRO A 174 2.31 4.52 11.88
CA PRO A 174 1.45 5.69 11.77
C PRO A 174 -0.03 5.35 11.55
N LEU A 175 -0.33 4.27 10.80
CA LEU A 175 -1.70 3.81 10.59
C LEU A 175 -2.32 3.32 11.91
N ALA A 176 -1.60 2.52 12.69
CA ALA A 176 -2.01 2.09 14.02
C ALA A 176 -2.23 3.30 14.96
N HIS A 177 -1.38 4.34 14.85
CA HIS A 177 -1.55 5.59 15.59
C HIS A 177 -2.84 6.32 15.21
N ARG A 178 -3.16 6.44 13.93
CA ARG A 178 -4.36 7.11 13.43
C ARG A 178 -5.65 6.38 13.86
N LEU A 179 -5.60 5.04 13.89
CA LEU A 179 -6.70 4.21 14.38
C LEU A 179 -6.77 4.17 15.92
N GLY A 180 -5.85 4.80 16.63
CA GLY A 180 -5.78 4.82 18.10
C GLY A 180 -5.33 3.50 18.73
N ILE A 181 -4.83 2.53 17.92
CA ILE A 181 -4.38 1.21 18.41
C ILE A 181 -2.95 1.33 18.92
N PHE A 182 -2.81 1.93 20.11
CA PHE A 182 -1.48 2.28 20.62
C PHE A 182 -0.65 1.06 21.02
N ASN A 183 -1.26 -0.03 21.49
CA ASN A 183 -0.52 -1.26 21.82
C ASN A 183 0.26 -1.78 20.63
N ILE A 184 -0.38 -1.93 19.46
CA ILE A 184 0.29 -2.35 18.23
C ILE A 184 1.29 -1.30 17.75
N LYS A 185 0.92 -0.03 17.79
CA LYS A 185 1.78 1.07 17.34
C LYS A 185 3.15 1.03 18.02
N TRP A 186 3.17 1.02 19.34
CA TRP A 186 4.43 1.11 20.08
C TRP A 186 5.33 -0.09 19.87
N GLU A 187 4.75 -1.29 19.82
CA GLU A 187 5.54 -2.49 19.57
C GLU A 187 6.09 -2.50 18.14
N LEU A 188 5.32 -2.07 17.14
CA LEU A 188 5.79 -1.91 15.77
C LEU A 188 6.94 -0.90 15.67
N GLU A 189 6.83 0.25 16.36
CA GLU A 189 7.87 1.27 16.41
C GLU A 189 9.16 0.74 17.05
N ASP A 190 9.08 0.10 18.24
CA ASP A 190 10.24 -0.43 18.95
C ASP A 190 10.92 -1.57 18.19
N LEU A 191 10.14 -2.50 17.63
CA LEU A 191 10.68 -3.57 16.78
C LEU A 191 11.34 -3.03 15.51
N SER A 192 10.74 -2.02 14.86
CA SER A 192 11.32 -1.38 13.68
C SER A 192 12.63 -0.69 14.02
N PHE A 193 12.68 0.05 15.13
CA PHE A 193 13.88 0.72 15.61
C PHE A 193 15.03 -0.27 15.85
N ARG A 194 14.72 -1.41 16.47
CA ARG A 194 15.71 -2.48 16.72
C ARG A 194 16.39 -2.99 15.45
N TYR A 195 15.67 -3.09 14.31
CA TYR A 195 16.22 -3.59 13.05
C TYR A 195 16.83 -2.49 12.17
N LEU A 196 16.38 -1.24 12.29
CA LEU A 196 16.90 -0.14 11.49
C LEU A 196 18.17 0.49 12.07
N GLU A 197 18.21 0.63 13.39
CA GLU A 197 19.30 1.31 14.12
C GLU A 197 19.72 0.46 15.34
N PRO A 198 20.22 -0.78 15.12
CA PRO A 198 20.48 -1.72 16.20
C PRO A 198 21.44 -1.18 17.27
N ASP A 199 22.50 -0.53 16.87
CA ASP A 199 23.49 0.02 17.80
C ASP A 199 22.87 1.02 18.77
N LYS A 200 22.09 1.96 18.25
CA LYS A 200 21.37 2.96 19.06
C LYS A 200 20.27 2.35 19.92
N TYR A 201 19.60 1.31 19.41
CA TYR A 201 18.58 0.59 20.18
C TYR A 201 19.19 -0.09 21.40
N TYR A 202 20.26 -0.87 21.20
CA TYR A 202 20.88 -1.61 22.32
C TYR A 202 21.61 -0.71 23.29
N ASP A 203 22.25 0.38 22.81
CA ASP A 203 22.82 1.42 23.68
C ASP A 203 21.75 2.05 24.58
N LEU A 204 20.58 2.43 24.00
CA LEU A 204 19.48 2.98 24.76
C LEU A 204 18.91 1.98 25.78
N VAL A 205 18.77 0.71 25.40
CA VAL A 205 18.33 -0.37 26.31
C VAL A 205 19.28 -0.50 27.50
N GLU A 206 20.59 -0.48 27.25
CA GLU A 206 21.60 -0.60 28.31
C GLU A 206 21.57 0.61 29.26
N GLN A 207 21.55 1.81 28.72
CA GLN A 207 21.41 3.05 29.53
C GLN A 207 20.13 3.08 30.35
N MET A 208 19.03 2.55 29.81
CA MET A 208 17.76 2.45 30.54
C MET A 208 17.82 1.41 31.66
N LYS A 209 18.48 0.26 31.45
CA LYS A 209 18.66 -0.78 32.48
C LYS A 209 19.44 -0.25 33.68
N GLN A 210 20.56 0.44 33.44
CA GLN A 210 21.39 0.99 34.51
C GLN A 210 20.64 1.97 35.42
N LYS A 211 19.70 2.72 34.86
CA LYS A 211 18.90 3.74 35.60
C LYS A 211 17.55 3.22 36.10
N ARG A 212 17.20 1.98 35.76
CA ARG A 212 15.85 1.44 36.00
C ARG A 212 15.50 1.34 37.46
N HIS A 213 16.35 0.74 38.27
CA HIS A 213 16.09 0.45 39.69
C HIS A 213 15.80 1.73 40.48
N VAL A 214 16.67 2.74 40.38
CA VAL A 214 16.51 4.03 41.11
C VAL A 214 15.22 4.73 40.68
N ARG A 215 14.85 4.65 39.41
CA ARG A 215 13.64 5.32 38.92
C ARG A 215 12.35 4.58 39.29
N GLU A 216 12.38 3.24 39.28
CA GLU A 216 11.26 2.41 39.76
C GLU A 216 10.98 2.70 41.25
N GLU A 217 12.01 2.86 42.07
CA GLU A 217 11.85 3.29 43.47
C GLU A 217 11.16 4.64 43.58
N ILE A 218 11.60 5.67 42.83
CA ILE A 218 11.02 7.00 42.84
C ILE A 218 9.54 6.99 42.41
N VAL A 219 9.24 6.21 41.36
CA VAL A 219 7.86 6.06 40.87
C VAL A 219 6.99 5.37 41.91
N ASN A 220 7.49 4.29 42.52
CA ASN A 220 6.74 3.55 43.54
C ASN A 220 6.50 4.41 44.80
N GLU A 221 7.49 5.16 45.25
CA GLU A 221 7.30 6.12 46.35
C GLU A 221 6.23 7.18 46.01
N ALA A 222 6.25 7.69 44.76
CA ALA A 222 5.26 8.65 44.32
C ALA A 222 3.85 8.04 44.22
N ILE A 223 3.75 6.76 43.77
CA ILE A 223 2.49 6.00 43.75
C ILE A 223 1.95 5.83 45.17
N ASP A 224 2.77 5.44 46.13
CA ASP A 224 2.34 5.24 47.52
C ASP A 224 1.81 6.52 48.16
N VAL A 225 2.50 7.64 47.93
CA VAL A 225 2.05 8.97 48.41
C VAL A 225 0.73 9.37 47.77
N LEU A 226 0.63 9.21 46.43
CA LEU A 226 -0.58 9.57 45.69
C LEU A 226 -1.76 8.68 46.07
N LYS A 227 -1.54 7.36 46.23
CA LYS A 227 -2.59 6.42 46.63
C LYS A 227 -3.18 6.79 48.00
N LYS A 228 -2.33 7.10 48.97
CA LYS A 228 -2.79 7.54 50.28
C LYS A 228 -3.69 8.75 50.21
N ALA A 229 -3.28 9.77 49.44
CA ALA A 229 -4.06 11.01 49.32
C ALA A 229 -5.40 10.80 48.57
N LEU A 230 -5.44 9.87 47.60
CA LEU A 230 -6.67 9.55 46.88
C LEU A 230 -7.62 8.69 47.72
N ASP A 231 -7.10 7.79 48.56
CA ASP A 231 -7.88 6.99 49.50
C ASP A 231 -8.51 7.92 50.59
N GLU A 232 -7.76 8.90 51.09
CA GLU A 232 -8.28 9.92 52.02
C GLU A 232 -9.38 10.79 51.40
N ALA A 233 -9.31 11.05 50.10
CA ALA A 233 -10.32 11.80 49.35
C ALA A 233 -11.48 10.91 48.87
N HIS A 234 -11.50 9.63 49.20
CA HIS A 234 -12.49 8.64 48.76
C HIS A 234 -12.66 8.53 47.24
N ILE A 235 -11.57 8.71 46.47
CA ILE A 235 -11.55 8.53 45.02
C ILE A 235 -11.09 7.12 44.70
N HIS A 236 -11.99 6.31 44.14
CA HIS A 236 -11.66 4.98 43.71
C HIS A 236 -10.81 5.04 42.43
N CYS A 237 -9.63 4.42 42.42
CA CYS A 237 -8.70 4.50 41.33
C CYS A 237 -7.75 3.31 41.25
N GLU A 238 -7.25 3.03 40.03
CA GLU A 238 -6.10 2.16 39.80
C GLU A 238 -4.89 3.00 39.40
N ILE A 239 -3.74 2.78 40.07
CA ILE A 239 -2.52 3.55 39.83
C ILE A 239 -1.42 2.61 39.37
N ASN A 240 -0.86 2.88 38.18
CA ASN A 240 0.19 2.06 37.57
C ASN A 240 1.37 2.91 37.10
N GLY A 241 2.59 2.43 37.37
CA GLY A 241 3.80 2.95 36.72
C GLY A 241 3.89 2.49 35.26
N ARG A 242 4.21 3.42 34.36
CA ARG A 242 4.36 3.13 32.94
C ARG A 242 5.73 3.54 32.41
N PRO A 243 6.60 2.59 31.99
CA PRO A 243 7.81 2.94 31.27
C PRO A 243 7.47 3.47 29.86
N LYS A 244 8.25 4.41 29.37
CA LYS A 244 8.11 4.94 28.02
C LYS A 244 8.80 4.03 27.01
N HIS A 245 8.22 3.92 25.82
CA HIS A 245 8.74 3.10 24.74
C HIS A 245 10.04 3.65 24.16
N PHE A 246 10.97 2.76 23.77
CA PHE A 246 12.33 3.10 23.34
C PHE A 246 12.36 4.03 22.14
N TYR A 247 11.55 3.75 21.10
CA TYR A 247 11.50 4.61 19.91
C TYR A 247 10.98 6.01 20.23
N SER A 248 9.99 6.13 21.14
CA SER A 248 9.48 7.44 21.57
C SER A 248 10.52 8.27 22.30
N ILE A 249 11.40 7.64 23.09
CA ILE A 249 12.53 8.27 23.75
C ILE A 249 13.56 8.71 22.70
N TYR A 250 13.96 7.80 21.81
CA TYR A 250 14.90 8.08 20.73
C TYR A 250 14.45 9.25 19.84
N LYS A 251 13.16 9.27 19.45
CA LYS A 251 12.59 10.35 18.63
C LYS A 251 12.69 11.72 19.35
N LYS A 252 12.46 11.77 20.67
CA LYS A 252 12.63 12.99 21.46
C LYS A 252 14.09 13.43 21.56
N MET A 253 15.00 12.50 21.84
CA MET A 253 16.44 12.78 21.89
C MET A 253 16.92 13.38 20.56
N LYS A 254 16.52 12.78 19.44
CA LYS A 254 16.89 13.23 18.09
C LYS A 254 16.28 14.60 17.74
N LYS A 255 14.99 14.83 18.09
CA LYS A 255 14.29 16.09 17.76
C LYS A 255 14.87 17.29 18.52
N ASP A 256 15.15 17.10 19.80
CA ASP A 256 15.56 18.16 20.71
C ASP A 256 17.10 18.24 20.87
N ASN A 257 17.86 17.34 20.18
CA ASN A 257 19.30 17.14 20.30
C ASN A 257 19.74 17.00 21.76
N ARG A 258 19.05 16.14 22.53
CA ARG A 258 19.24 15.94 23.97
C ARG A 258 19.77 14.55 24.29
N ASP A 259 20.57 14.48 25.33
CA ASP A 259 20.98 13.22 25.94
C ASP A 259 19.86 12.60 26.78
N LEU A 260 19.92 11.27 27.00
CA LEU A 260 18.94 10.55 27.83
C LEU A 260 18.81 11.15 29.25
N SER A 261 19.86 11.75 29.80
CA SER A 261 19.86 12.42 31.10
C SER A 261 18.94 13.66 31.16
N GLN A 262 18.69 14.28 30.01
CA GLN A 262 17.85 15.47 29.85
C GLN A 262 16.39 15.13 29.48
N VAL A 263 16.05 13.84 29.33
CA VAL A 263 14.70 13.38 29.08
C VAL A 263 14.02 13.06 30.42
N TYR A 264 13.21 13.97 30.92
CA TYR A 264 12.60 13.88 32.24
C TYR A 264 11.37 12.97 32.32
N ASP A 265 10.76 12.60 31.20
CA ASP A 265 9.52 11.84 31.11
C ASP A 265 9.71 10.36 30.71
N LEU A 266 10.76 9.74 31.22
CA LEU A 266 11.09 8.34 30.93
C LEU A 266 10.12 7.35 31.61
N PHE A 267 9.53 7.74 32.73
CA PHE A 267 8.50 7.00 33.45
C PHE A 267 7.34 7.92 33.73
N ALA A 268 6.14 7.41 33.58
CA ALA A 268 4.91 8.11 33.89
C ALA A 268 4.09 7.31 34.90
N ILE A 269 3.32 8.00 35.70
CA ILE A 269 2.29 7.40 36.56
C ILE A 269 0.97 7.54 35.81
N ARG A 270 0.23 6.45 35.73
CA ARG A 270 -1.12 6.43 35.16
C ARG A 270 -2.11 6.22 36.29
N VAL A 271 -3.11 7.11 36.36
CA VAL A 271 -4.23 7.02 37.29
C VAL A 271 -5.49 6.79 36.46
N ILE A 272 -6.21 5.71 36.77
CA ILE A 272 -7.46 5.35 36.09
C ILE A 272 -8.56 5.46 37.12
N VAL A 273 -9.61 6.23 36.81
CA VAL A 273 -10.75 6.51 37.67
C VAL A 273 -12.07 6.14 36.99
N ASP A 274 -13.19 6.19 37.73
CA ASP A 274 -14.48 5.75 37.19
C ASP A 274 -15.13 6.83 36.31
N ASP A 275 -15.05 8.10 36.65
CA ASP A 275 -15.70 9.17 35.88
C ASP A 275 -14.81 10.39 35.62
N VAL A 276 -15.30 11.31 34.77
CA VAL A 276 -14.59 12.51 34.33
C VAL A 276 -14.39 13.49 35.50
N LYS A 277 -15.34 13.58 36.42
CA LYS A 277 -15.25 14.48 37.60
C LYS A 277 -14.08 14.08 38.48
N ASP A 278 -13.90 12.77 38.66
CA ASP A 278 -12.79 12.23 39.43
C ASP A 278 -11.44 12.49 38.76
N CYS A 279 -11.37 12.51 37.42
CA CYS A 279 -10.15 12.90 36.71
C CYS A 279 -9.67 14.31 37.15
N TYR A 280 -10.56 15.29 37.23
CA TYR A 280 -10.22 16.65 37.67
C TYR A 280 -9.99 16.71 39.16
N GLY A 281 -10.66 15.87 39.95
CA GLY A 281 -10.42 15.71 41.39
C GLY A 281 -9.00 15.23 41.69
N VAL A 282 -8.56 14.17 40.98
CA VAL A 282 -7.19 13.67 41.04
C VAL A 282 -6.17 14.74 40.64
N LEU A 283 -6.44 15.52 39.58
CA LEU A 283 -5.56 16.60 39.14
C LEU A 283 -5.37 17.64 40.26
N GLY A 284 -6.44 18.04 40.95
CA GLY A 284 -6.40 18.95 42.07
C GLY A 284 -5.53 18.42 43.23
N ILE A 285 -5.69 17.16 43.59
CA ILE A 285 -4.89 16.49 44.63
C ILE A 285 -3.43 16.41 44.21
N VAL A 286 -3.13 16.00 42.97
CA VAL A 286 -1.75 15.93 42.42
C VAL A 286 -1.07 17.30 42.53
N HIS A 287 -1.75 18.39 42.17
CA HIS A 287 -1.19 19.75 42.22
C HIS A 287 -1.12 20.32 43.65
N SER A 288 -1.88 19.77 44.59
CA SER A 288 -1.74 20.09 46.03
C SER A 288 -0.54 19.39 46.68
N LEU A 289 -0.26 18.13 46.24
CA LEU A 289 0.88 17.37 46.74
C LEU A 289 2.22 17.84 46.14
N TRP A 290 2.23 18.19 44.86
CA TRP A 290 3.46 18.49 44.12
C TRP A 290 3.30 19.71 43.23
N LYS A 291 4.38 20.49 43.10
CA LYS A 291 4.37 21.70 42.28
C LYS A 291 4.41 21.32 40.76
N PRO A 292 3.42 21.76 39.96
CA PRO A 292 3.42 21.49 38.52
C PRO A 292 4.49 22.30 37.80
N LEU A 293 5.08 21.69 36.75
CA LEU A 293 6.00 22.38 35.86
C LEU A 293 5.22 23.26 34.88
N PRO A 294 5.60 24.54 34.68
CA PRO A 294 4.94 25.46 33.77
C PRO A 294 4.90 24.90 32.35
N TYR A 295 3.79 25.15 31.64
CA TYR A 295 3.60 24.74 30.21
C TYR A 295 3.65 23.23 29.94
N ARG A 296 3.55 22.38 30.98
CA ARG A 296 3.56 20.93 30.90
C ARG A 296 2.18 20.28 31.16
N PHE A 297 1.18 21.09 31.45
CA PHE A 297 -0.20 20.61 31.54
C PHE A 297 -0.87 20.53 30.18
N LYS A 298 -1.61 19.46 29.94
CA LYS A 298 -2.40 19.24 28.72
C LYS A 298 -3.71 18.57 29.07
N ASP A 299 -4.81 19.19 28.66
CA ASP A 299 -6.16 18.66 28.82
C ASP A 299 -6.66 18.08 27.50
N TYR A 300 -6.51 16.76 27.37
CA TYR A 300 -7.06 16.03 26.24
C TYR A 300 -8.46 15.43 26.55
N ILE A 301 -9.05 15.70 27.71
CA ILE A 301 -10.45 15.37 28.00
C ILE A 301 -11.34 16.45 27.41
N ALA A 302 -11.04 17.71 27.69
CA ALA A 302 -11.76 18.85 27.11
C ALA A 302 -11.51 19.00 25.62
N MET A 303 -10.29 18.68 25.17
CA MET A 303 -9.88 18.78 23.76
C MET A 303 -9.29 17.42 23.29
N PRO A 304 -10.15 16.45 22.91
CA PRO A 304 -9.70 15.13 22.47
C PRO A 304 -8.82 15.21 21.22
N LYS A 305 -7.83 14.32 21.13
CA LYS A 305 -7.04 14.20 19.90
C LYS A 305 -7.90 13.58 18.77
N PRO A 306 -7.54 13.78 17.49
CA PRO A 306 -8.32 13.26 16.36
C PRO A 306 -8.49 11.73 16.36
N ASN A 307 -7.57 11.00 16.99
CA ASN A 307 -7.67 9.57 17.23
C ASN A 307 -8.49 9.21 18.50
N ASN A 308 -9.28 10.17 19.02
CA ASN A 308 -10.09 10.07 20.24
C ASN A 308 -9.32 9.75 21.53
N TYR A 309 -8.03 10.03 21.54
CA TYR A 309 -7.25 9.93 22.78
C TYR A 309 -7.67 11.02 23.75
N GLN A 310 -8.10 10.62 24.94
CA GLN A 310 -8.49 11.49 26.06
C GLN A 310 -7.68 11.15 27.30
N SER A 311 -7.11 12.14 27.96
CA SER A 311 -6.39 12.02 29.21
C SER A 311 -5.99 13.41 29.70
N LEU A 312 -5.92 13.67 31.01
CA LEU A 312 -5.18 14.80 31.53
C LEU A 312 -3.72 14.40 31.66
N HIS A 313 -2.82 15.27 31.24
CA HIS A 313 -1.38 15.09 31.41
C HIS A 313 -0.82 16.25 32.20
N THR A 314 -0.13 15.97 33.29
CA THR A 314 0.61 16.97 34.04
C THR A 314 1.99 16.42 34.38
N THR A 315 2.99 17.32 34.43
CA THR A 315 4.32 16.96 34.91
C THR A 315 4.57 17.76 36.20
N VAL A 316 4.86 17.08 37.28
CA VAL A 316 5.10 17.66 38.59
C VAL A 316 6.50 17.37 39.11
N ILE A 317 7.00 18.16 40.00
CA ILE A 317 8.22 17.87 40.76
C ILE A 317 7.82 16.96 41.93
N GLY A 318 7.99 15.65 41.75
CA GLY A 318 7.59 14.63 42.70
C GLY A 318 8.57 14.41 43.85
N THR A 319 8.54 13.20 44.41
CA THR A 319 9.47 12.75 45.46
C THR A 319 10.92 12.88 44.99
N ARG A 320 11.83 13.16 45.92
CA ARG A 320 13.27 13.40 45.69
C ARG A 320 13.59 14.50 44.65
N GLY A 321 12.65 15.44 44.40
CA GLY A 321 12.84 16.57 43.47
C GLY A 321 12.91 16.19 42.00
N GLN A 322 12.47 14.98 41.63
CA GLN A 322 12.49 14.49 40.24
C GLN A 322 11.17 14.81 39.53
N PRO A 323 11.22 15.20 38.24
CA PRO A 323 10.00 15.41 37.47
C PRO A 323 9.34 14.07 37.13
N VAL A 324 8.02 14.00 37.41
CA VAL A 324 7.18 12.83 37.13
C VAL A 324 6.00 13.28 36.27
N GLU A 325 5.76 12.60 35.17
CA GLU A 325 4.57 12.78 34.34
C GLU A 325 3.42 11.94 34.92
N ILE A 326 2.26 12.57 35.10
CA ILE A 326 1.05 11.90 35.58
C ILE A 326 -0.03 12.01 34.51
N GLN A 327 -0.57 10.86 34.14
CA GLN A 327 -1.63 10.69 33.13
C GLN A 327 -2.90 10.23 33.84
N ILE A 328 -3.97 11.01 33.74
CA ILE A 328 -5.23 10.75 34.46
C ILE A 328 -6.33 10.55 33.42
N ARG A 329 -7.10 9.48 33.54
CA ARG A 329 -8.18 9.16 32.61
C ARG A 329 -9.18 8.17 33.19
N THR A 330 -10.38 8.09 32.62
CA THR A 330 -11.37 7.09 33.02
C THR A 330 -11.07 5.72 32.43
N TRP A 331 -11.72 4.67 32.92
CA TRP A 331 -11.67 3.31 32.34
C TRP A 331 -12.08 3.29 30.88
N GLU A 332 -13.09 4.06 30.50
CA GLU A 332 -13.52 4.13 29.11
C GLU A 332 -12.44 4.78 28.22
N MET A 333 -11.89 5.91 28.65
CA MET A 333 -10.78 6.58 27.97
C MET A 333 -9.55 5.70 27.90
N HIS A 334 -9.27 4.91 28.95
CA HIS A 334 -8.17 3.96 28.96
C HIS A 334 -8.33 2.91 27.88
N ARG A 335 -9.53 2.32 27.79
CA ARG A 335 -9.84 1.31 26.77
C ARG A 335 -9.74 1.88 25.37
N ILE A 336 -10.27 3.06 25.11
CA ILE A 336 -10.17 3.74 23.82
C ILE A 336 -8.69 4.05 23.49
N ALA A 337 -7.90 4.48 24.49
CA ALA A 337 -6.48 4.77 24.31
C ALA A 337 -5.63 3.51 24.03
N GLU A 338 -5.98 2.32 24.53
CA GLU A 338 -5.20 1.11 24.29
C GLU A 338 -5.62 0.39 22.97
N TYR A 339 -6.93 0.33 22.69
CA TYR A 339 -7.49 -0.48 21.60
C TYR A 339 -8.05 0.35 20.43
N GLY A 340 -8.18 1.68 20.59
CA GLY A 340 -8.63 2.58 19.53
C GLY A 340 -9.98 2.21 18.96
N VAL A 341 -10.04 2.17 17.64
CA VAL A 341 -11.23 1.78 16.87
C VAL A 341 -11.75 0.40 17.28
N ALA A 342 -10.87 -0.53 17.68
CA ALA A 342 -11.26 -1.87 18.11
C ALA A 342 -12.14 -1.87 19.36
N ALA A 343 -12.02 -0.88 20.26
CA ALA A 343 -12.84 -0.76 21.47
C ALA A 343 -14.34 -0.59 21.17
N HIS A 344 -14.70 -0.09 19.99
CA HIS A 344 -16.09 0.16 19.60
C HIS A 344 -16.83 -1.08 19.06
N TRP A 345 -16.12 -2.15 18.63
CA TRP A 345 -16.75 -3.35 18.06
C TRP A 345 -17.45 -4.24 19.09
N ARG A 346 -17.02 -4.23 20.32
CA ARG A 346 -17.67 -5.01 21.40
C ARG A 346 -19.15 -4.63 21.65
N TYR A 347 -19.55 -3.40 21.35
CA TYR A 347 -20.93 -2.92 21.57
C TYR A 347 -21.92 -3.39 20.50
N LYS A 348 -21.48 -3.84 19.33
CA LYS A 348 -22.38 -4.26 18.24
C LYS A 348 -23.09 -5.59 18.48
N GLU A 349 -22.54 -6.49 19.28
CA GLU A 349 -23.21 -7.77 19.61
C GLU A 349 -24.37 -7.64 20.63
N GLY A 350 -24.51 -6.49 21.31
CA GLY A 350 -25.51 -6.28 22.36
C GLY A 350 -26.56 -5.19 22.15
N ASN A 351 -26.30 -4.13 21.34
CA ASN A 351 -27.25 -3.02 21.13
C ASN A 351 -27.03 -2.36 19.76
N GLN A 352 -27.95 -2.54 18.83
CA GLN A 352 -27.80 -2.14 17.42
C GLN A 352 -28.01 -0.65 17.10
N THR A 353 -28.35 0.23 18.04
CA THR A 353 -28.87 1.56 17.70
C THR A 353 -28.12 2.78 18.24
N ALA A 354 -27.21 2.65 19.17
CA ALA A 354 -26.77 3.84 19.95
C ALA A 354 -25.52 4.60 19.43
N ASN A 355 -24.70 4.10 18.50
CA ASN A 355 -23.44 4.82 18.15
C ASN A 355 -22.95 4.67 16.70
N LYS A 356 -23.86 4.44 15.73
CA LYS A 356 -23.45 4.35 14.33
C LYS A 356 -22.99 5.69 13.77
N ASP A 357 -23.68 6.76 14.15
CA ASP A 357 -23.38 8.11 13.65
C ASP A 357 -22.05 8.65 14.17
N ALA A 358 -21.74 8.44 15.44
CA ALA A 358 -20.46 8.84 16.03
C ALA A 358 -19.25 8.05 15.47
N PHE A 359 -19.43 6.77 15.13
CA PHE A 359 -18.41 5.97 14.46
C PHE A 359 -18.22 6.40 13.00
N ASP A 360 -19.32 6.68 12.32
CA ASP A 360 -19.33 7.12 10.93
C ASP A 360 -18.72 8.51 10.74
N GLU A 361 -18.93 9.42 11.71
CA GLU A 361 -18.29 10.74 11.74
C GLU A 361 -16.77 10.61 11.97
N LYS A 362 -16.35 9.73 12.87
CA LYS A 362 -14.94 9.43 13.19
C LYS A 362 -14.18 8.79 12.02
N MET A 363 -14.90 8.13 11.10
CA MET A 363 -14.35 7.54 9.87
C MET A 363 -14.49 8.44 8.64
N GLY A 364 -14.90 9.71 8.82
CA GLY A 364 -15.05 10.67 7.72
C GLY A 364 -13.77 10.82 6.87
N TRP A 365 -12.60 10.81 7.51
CA TRP A 365 -11.31 10.86 6.79
C TRP A 365 -11.09 9.65 5.85
N LEU A 366 -11.60 8.46 6.22
CA LEU A 366 -11.57 7.28 5.35
C LEU A 366 -12.49 7.41 4.15
N ARG A 367 -13.66 8.06 4.31
CA ARG A 367 -14.56 8.34 3.19
C ARG A 367 -13.94 9.33 2.21
N ASN A 368 -13.25 10.35 2.69
CA ASN A 368 -12.51 11.29 1.85
C ASN A 368 -11.45 10.57 1.01
N LEU A 369 -10.88 9.45 1.49
CA LEU A 369 -9.98 8.61 0.69
C LEU A 369 -10.68 7.91 -0.48
N LEU A 370 -11.98 7.61 -0.37
CA LEU A 370 -12.77 7.04 -1.48
C LEU A 370 -13.01 8.05 -2.59
N GLU A 371 -13.16 9.33 -2.25
CA GLU A 371 -13.30 10.40 -3.25
C GLU A 371 -12.04 10.58 -4.11
N TRP A 372 -10.90 10.11 -3.61
CA TRP A 372 -9.62 10.14 -4.34
C TRP A 372 -9.38 8.93 -5.23
N GLN A 373 -10.35 8.02 -5.38
CA GLN A 373 -10.26 6.88 -6.31
C GLN A 373 -9.96 7.32 -7.74
N ASP A 374 -10.39 8.53 -8.13
CA ASP A 374 -10.24 9.07 -9.49
C ASP A 374 -8.85 9.66 -9.78
N THR A 375 -7.95 9.76 -8.78
CA THR A 375 -6.58 10.20 -9.02
C THR A 375 -5.80 9.12 -9.76
N SER A 376 -5.44 9.40 -11.00
CA SER A 376 -4.78 8.47 -11.93
C SER A 376 -3.34 8.11 -11.56
N ASN A 377 -2.71 8.82 -10.60
CA ASN A 377 -1.32 8.62 -10.21
C ASN A 377 -1.20 8.01 -8.80
N PRO A 378 -0.80 6.72 -8.67
CA PRO A 378 -0.60 6.07 -7.38
C PRO A 378 0.40 6.78 -6.45
N LYS A 379 1.43 7.43 -7.01
CA LYS A 379 2.43 8.20 -6.23
C LYS A 379 1.82 9.44 -5.57
N GLU A 380 0.97 10.18 -6.29
CA GLU A 380 0.28 11.35 -5.73
C GLU A 380 -0.70 10.95 -4.63
N PHE A 381 -1.43 9.86 -4.82
CA PHE A 381 -2.35 9.32 -3.83
C PHE A 381 -1.61 8.97 -2.52
N VAL A 382 -0.50 8.22 -2.60
CA VAL A 382 0.29 7.82 -1.42
C VAL A 382 0.96 9.03 -0.76
N ASN A 383 1.46 10.01 -1.52
CA ASN A 383 2.06 11.22 -0.96
C ASN A 383 1.03 12.11 -0.26
N ALA A 384 -0.14 12.30 -0.86
CA ALA A 384 -1.25 13.03 -0.25
C ALA A 384 -1.68 12.35 1.05
N LEU A 385 -1.78 11.04 1.04
CA LEU A 385 -2.14 10.23 2.20
C LEU A 385 -1.07 10.29 3.31
N LYS A 386 0.23 10.27 2.96
CA LYS A 386 1.32 10.50 3.94
C LYS A 386 1.23 11.88 4.57
N LEU A 387 0.85 12.91 3.83
CA LEU A 387 0.70 14.27 4.35
C LEU A 387 -0.49 14.39 5.33
N ASP A 388 -1.65 13.85 4.97
CA ASP A 388 -2.87 14.03 5.78
C ASP A 388 -3.00 13.00 6.92
N ALA A 389 -2.60 11.74 6.67
CA ALA A 389 -2.77 10.68 7.67
C ALA A 389 -1.66 10.64 8.72
N PHE A 390 -0.47 11.19 8.42
CA PHE A 390 0.73 10.99 9.24
C PHE A 390 1.41 12.28 9.71
N SER A 391 0.88 13.48 9.35
CA SER A 391 1.40 14.74 9.88
C SER A 391 0.92 14.97 11.32
N ASP A 392 1.78 15.59 12.14
CA ASP A 392 1.36 16.18 13.41
C ASP A 392 0.26 17.23 13.11
N GLU A 393 -0.64 17.48 14.06
CA GLU A 393 -1.76 18.40 13.87
C GLU A 393 -1.56 19.70 14.64
N VAL A 394 -2.16 20.76 14.14
CA VAL A 394 -2.26 22.06 14.76
C VAL A 394 -3.72 22.38 15.05
N PHE A 395 -4.03 22.78 16.29
CA PHE A 395 -5.36 23.16 16.72
C PHE A 395 -5.48 24.67 16.74
N VAL A 396 -6.42 25.19 15.95
CA VAL A 396 -6.69 26.63 15.84
C VAL A 396 -8.15 26.91 16.19
N PHE A 397 -8.46 28.15 16.51
CA PHE A 397 -9.80 28.55 16.92
C PHE A 397 -10.48 29.38 15.85
N SER A 398 -11.78 29.16 15.64
CA SER A 398 -12.61 30.13 14.95
C SER A 398 -12.84 31.36 15.86
N PRO A 399 -13.27 32.53 15.33
CA PRO A 399 -13.64 33.67 16.14
C PRO A 399 -14.81 33.39 17.13
N ARG A 400 -15.56 32.31 16.89
CA ARG A 400 -16.66 31.84 17.75
C ARG A 400 -16.19 30.90 18.86
N GLY A 401 -14.90 30.52 18.87
CA GLY A 401 -14.31 29.60 19.84
C GLY A 401 -14.36 28.12 19.40
N ASP A 402 -14.82 27.80 18.18
CA ASP A 402 -14.79 26.43 17.70
C ASP A 402 -13.35 25.99 17.45
N VAL A 403 -13.00 24.80 17.90
CA VAL A 403 -11.68 24.21 17.67
C VAL A 403 -11.63 23.50 16.34
N ILE A 404 -10.65 23.84 15.51
CA ILE A 404 -10.44 23.25 14.19
C ILE A 404 -9.07 22.60 14.12
N ASP A 405 -9.04 21.32 13.80
CA ASP A 405 -7.85 20.52 13.59
C ASP A 405 -7.36 20.64 12.15
N LEU A 406 -6.06 20.88 11.97
CA LEU A 406 -5.40 21.01 10.67
C LEU A 406 -4.04 20.29 10.70
N PRO A 407 -3.53 19.80 9.56
CA PRO A 407 -2.19 19.23 9.51
C PRO A 407 -1.11 20.28 9.86
N GLN A 408 -0.04 19.86 10.51
CA GLN A 408 1.07 20.74 10.84
C GLN A 408 1.66 21.39 9.57
N GLY A 409 1.79 22.71 9.61
CA GLY A 409 2.22 23.49 8.45
C GLY A 409 1.08 23.99 7.57
N ALA A 410 -0.17 23.73 7.98
CA ALA A 410 -1.36 24.30 7.37
C ALA A 410 -1.33 25.83 7.44
N ILE A 411 -2.01 26.45 6.47
CA ILE A 411 -2.08 27.89 6.27
C ILE A 411 -3.55 28.38 6.34
N PRO A 412 -3.83 29.70 6.39
CA PRO A 412 -5.19 30.23 6.46
C PRO A 412 -6.12 29.72 5.35
N ILE A 413 -5.60 29.43 4.17
CA ILE A 413 -6.41 28.83 3.07
C ILE A 413 -6.89 27.42 3.47
N ASP A 414 -6.05 26.60 4.09
CA ASP A 414 -6.44 25.28 4.57
C ASP A 414 -7.57 25.37 5.60
N PHE A 415 -7.46 26.31 6.54
CA PHE A 415 -8.50 26.60 7.51
C PHE A 415 -9.82 27.04 6.83
N ALA A 416 -9.76 27.92 5.82
CA ALA A 416 -10.92 28.38 5.09
C ALA A 416 -11.68 27.22 4.40
N TYR A 417 -10.94 26.30 3.76
CA TYR A 417 -11.52 25.09 3.13
C TYR A 417 -12.02 24.06 4.13
N ARG A 418 -11.44 24.01 5.32
CA ARG A 418 -11.89 23.13 6.41
C ARG A 418 -13.22 23.57 6.98
N ILE A 419 -13.46 24.89 7.08
CA ILE A 419 -14.75 25.44 7.52
C ILE A 419 -15.85 25.15 6.46
N HIS A 420 -15.64 25.62 5.24
CA HIS A 420 -16.59 25.42 4.15
C HIS A 420 -15.91 25.65 2.79
N THR A 421 -16.30 24.89 1.78
CA THR A 421 -15.74 25.00 0.43
C THR A 421 -15.89 26.40 -0.16
N ASP A 422 -17.06 27.06 0.03
CA ASP A 422 -17.31 28.41 -0.48
C ASP A 422 -16.49 29.48 0.26
N VAL A 423 -16.20 29.30 1.54
CA VAL A 423 -15.31 30.19 2.31
C VAL A 423 -13.90 30.10 1.73
N GLY A 424 -13.44 28.86 1.45
CA GLY A 424 -12.17 28.61 0.78
C GLY A 424 -12.09 29.27 -0.60
N HIS A 425 -13.12 29.08 -1.44
CA HIS A 425 -13.14 29.66 -2.80
C HIS A 425 -13.15 31.20 -2.80
N ARG A 426 -13.77 31.82 -1.79
CA ARG A 426 -13.90 33.28 -1.67
C ARG A 426 -12.86 33.92 -0.79
N CYS A 427 -11.88 33.18 -0.29
CA CYS A 427 -10.83 33.68 0.57
C CYS A 427 -9.95 34.72 -0.17
N VAL A 428 -9.80 35.91 0.42
CA VAL A 428 -8.95 36.98 -0.10
C VAL A 428 -7.91 37.45 0.90
N GLY A 429 -8.04 37.06 2.16
CA GLY A 429 -7.10 37.39 3.23
C GLY A 429 -7.44 36.68 4.54
N ALA A 430 -6.59 36.82 5.52
CA ALA A 430 -6.80 36.27 6.87
C ALA A 430 -6.26 37.18 7.96
N LYS A 431 -6.88 37.10 9.14
CA LYS A 431 -6.36 37.68 10.38
C LYS A 431 -6.05 36.56 11.36
N ILE A 432 -4.92 36.65 12.02
CA ILE A 432 -4.51 35.76 13.10
C ILE A 432 -4.39 36.59 14.37
N ASN A 433 -5.13 36.20 15.40
CA ASN A 433 -5.16 36.91 16.70
C ASN A 433 -5.45 38.42 16.48
N GLY A 434 -6.37 38.75 15.55
CA GLY A 434 -6.78 40.12 15.22
C GLY A 434 -5.84 40.86 14.25
N LYS A 435 -4.68 40.30 13.84
CA LYS A 435 -3.72 40.93 12.93
C LYS A 435 -3.80 40.32 11.55
N ILE A 436 -3.77 41.15 10.49
CA ILE A 436 -3.72 40.69 9.10
C ILE A 436 -2.38 40.00 8.86
N VAL A 437 -2.43 38.80 8.25
CA VAL A 437 -1.25 38.00 7.88
C VAL A 437 -1.30 37.61 6.42
N PRO A 438 -0.14 37.27 5.79
CA PRO A 438 -0.10 36.67 4.47
C PRO A 438 -0.81 35.32 4.44
N LEU A 439 -1.35 34.91 3.27
CA LEU A 439 -2.08 33.66 3.15
C LEU A 439 -1.20 32.40 3.26
N ASP A 440 0.13 32.53 3.17
CA ASP A 440 1.13 31.48 3.37
C ASP A 440 1.64 31.38 4.82
N TYR A 441 1.07 32.17 5.74
CA TYR A 441 1.39 32.11 7.17
C TYR A 441 1.14 30.70 7.73
N LYS A 442 2.13 30.15 8.42
CA LYS A 442 2.02 28.80 9.06
C LYS A 442 1.30 28.90 10.39
N LEU A 443 0.13 28.30 10.46
CA LEU A 443 -0.72 28.29 11.65
C LEU A 443 -0.04 27.57 12.81
N LYS A 444 -0.27 28.07 14.03
CA LYS A 444 0.27 27.54 15.29
C LYS A 444 -0.86 27.17 16.24
N ASN A 445 -0.58 26.22 17.15
CA ASN A 445 -1.54 25.87 18.18
C ASN A 445 -1.99 27.10 18.99
N GLY A 446 -3.29 27.26 19.09
CA GLY A 446 -3.91 28.36 19.84
C GLY A 446 -4.18 29.63 19.02
N ASP A 447 -3.83 29.66 17.74
CA ASP A 447 -4.15 30.81 16.88
C ASP A 447 -5.66 30.94 16.68
N ILE A 448 -6.18 32.17 16.81
CA ILE A 448 -7.55 32.51 16.44
C ILE A 448 -7.54 33.00 14.99
N VAL A 449 -8.22 32.26 14.11
CA VAL A 449 -8.17 32.48 12.65
C VAL A 449 -9.49 33.07 12.16
N GLU A 450 -9.44 34.28 11.59
CA GLU A 450 -10.56 34.93 10.90
C GLU A 450 -10.27 35.03 9.41
N ILE A 451 -11.16 34.49 8.57
CA ILE A 451 -11.01 34.51 7.11
C ILE A 451 -11.76 35.71 6.54
N ILE A 452 -11.06 36.49 5.70
CA ILE A 452 -11.65 37.59 4.95
C ILE A 452 -12.08 37.04 3.59
N THR A 453 -13.38 37.14 3.32
CA THR A 453 -13.97 36.65 2.04
C THR A 453 -14.46 37.80 1.18
N SER A 454 -14.44 37.65 -0.15
CA SER A 454 -15.02 38.56 -1.13
C SER A 454 -16.00 37.82 -2.03
N LYS A 455 -17.09 38.50 -2.41
CA LYS A 455 -18.07 37.95 -3.39
C LYS A 455 -17.46 37.67 -4.77
N VAL A 456 -16.39 38.39 -5.11
CA VAL A 456 -15.66 38.27 -6.40
C VAL A 456 -14.39 37.42 -6.26
N GLY A 457 -14.06 36.97 -5.04
CA GLY A 457 -12.87 36.14 -4.76
C GLY A 457 -12.94 34.81 -5.49
N LYS A 458 -11.82 34.40 -6.08
CA LYS A 458 -11.66 33.11 -6.76
C LYS A 458 -10.34 32.46 -6.31
N PRO A 459 -10.23 31.13 -6.30
CA PRO A 459 -8.98 30.44 -6.02
C PRO A 459 -7.90 30.79 -7.06
N SER A 460 -6.64 30.89 -6.61
CA SER A 460 -5.47 31.00 -7.50
C SER A 460 -4.84 29.62 -7.72
N LEU A 461 -4.28 29.37 -8.91
CA LEU A 461 -3.49 28.18 -9.21
C LEU A 461 -2.25 28.08 -8.32
N ASP A 462 -1.67 29.23 -7.94
CA ASP A 462 -0.50 29.27 -7.04
C ASP A 462 -0.79 28.70 -5.65
N TRP A 463 -2.06 28.69 -5.22
CA TRP A 463 -2.47 28.09 -3.97
C TRP A 463 -2.15 26.59 -3.90
N LEU A 464 -2.16 25.89 -5.06
CA LEU A 464 -1.80 24.47 -5.13
C LEU A 464 -0.37 24.18 -4.65
N ASN A 465 0.52 25.18 -4.72
CA ASN A 465 1.92 25.06 -4.32
C ASN A 465 2.14 25.35 -2.83
N ILE A 466 1.25 26.14 -2.20
CA ILE A 466 1.43 26.61 -0.82
C ILE A 466 0.52 25.91 0.19
N VAL A 467 -0.65 25.37 -0.23
CA VAL A 467 -1.57 24.67 0.70
C VAL A 467 -0.94 23.43 1.30
N GLY A 468 -1.10 23.31 2.63
CA GLY A 468 -0.56 22.20 3.40
C GLY A 468 -1.44 20.95 3.39
N SER A 469 -2.78 21.11 3.25
CA SER A 469 -3.72 19.99 3.29
C SER A 469 -4.04 19.45 1.90
N SER A 470 -4.25 18.15 1.79
CA SER A 470 -4.67 17.51 0.54
C SER A 470 -6.14 17.80 0.24
N GLU A 471 -6.97 18.01 1.28
CA GLU A 471 -8.37 18.40 1.14
C GLU A 471 -8.50 19.74 0.41
N SER A 472 -7.76 20.79 0.84
CA SER A 472 -7.73 22.08 0.17
C SER A 472 -7.27 21.96 -1.26
N ARG A 473 -6.20 21.18 -1.50
CA ARG A 473 -5.63 20.95 -2.83
C ARG A 473 -6.64 20.28 -3.77
N SER A 474 -7.39 19.29 -3.27
CA SER A 474 -8.43 18.60 -4.03
C SER A 474 -9.60 19.53 -4.37
N LYS A 475 -10.09 20.33 -3.39
CA LYS A 475 -11.18 21.28 -3.60
C LYS A 475 -10.81 22.39 -4.58
N ILE A 476 -9.56 22.91 -4.53
CA ILE A 476 -9.05 23.90 -5.48
C ILE A 476 -8.98 23.29 -6.90
N ARG A 477 -8.42 22.08 -7.07
CA ARG A 477 -8.38 21.40 -8.37
C ARG A 477 -9.79 21.16 -8.94
N SER A 478 -10.73 20.74 -8.09
CA SER A 478 -12.13 20.54 -8.49
C SER A 478 -12.81 21.82 -8.96
N TRP A 479 -12.50 22.95 -8.31
CA TRP A 479 -12.99 24.26 -8.72
C TRP A 479 -12.49 24.64 -10.11
N PHE A 480 -11.18 24.53 -10.37
CA PHE A 480 -10.61 24.83 -11.71
C PHE A 480 -11.15 23.86 -12.77
N LYS A 481 -11.41 22.61 -12.42
CA LYS A 481 -12.02 21.63 -13.32
C LYS A 481 -13.43 22.07 -13.76
N LYS A 482 -14.21 22.66 -12.85
CA LYS A 482 -15.59 23.13 -13.13
C LYS A 482 -15.62 24.48 -13.84
N GLU A 483 -14.87 25.45 -13.37
CA GLU A 483 -14.94 26.85 -13.85
C GLU A 483 -14.40 26.98 -15.28
N ASN A 484 -13.32 26.25 -15.60
CA ASN A 484 -12.70 26.31 -16.93
C ASN A 484 -13.10 25.10 -17.81
N ARG A 485 -14.28 24.51 -17.58
CA ARG A 485 -14.67 23.28 -18.28
C ARG A 485 -14.66 23.43 -19.80
N GLU A 486 -15.24 24.51 -20.31
CA GLU A 486 -15.30 24.79 -21.76
C GLU A 486 -13.92 25.08 -22.37
N GLU A 487 -13.09 25.83 -21.68
CA GLU A 487 -11.71 26.12 -22.10
C GLU A 487 -10.85 24.83 -22.05
N ASN A 488 -11.04 23.99 -21.02
CA ASN A 488 -10.34 22.71 -20.91
C ASN A 488 -10.80 21.72 -21.99
N ILE A 489 -12.08 21.73 -22.36
CA ILE A 489 -12.57 20.93 -23.50
C ILE A 489 -11.90 21.39 -24.78
N ALA A 490 -11.87 22.69 -25.03
CA ALA A 490 -11.24 23.27 -26.24
C ALA A 490 -9.74 22.91 -26.31
N LYS A 491 -9.00 23.11 -25.21
CA LYS A 491 -7.57 22.73 -25.09
C LYS A 491 -7.34 21.24 -25.28
N GLY A 492 -8.21 20.40 -24.70
CA GLY A 492 -8.13 18.95 -24.79
C GLY A 492 -8.36 18.44 -26.21
N LEU A 493 -9.37 19.00 -26.92
CA LEU A 493 -9.62 18.67 -28.32
C LEU A 493 -8.45 19.06 -29.21
N ASP A 494 -7.94 20.29 -29.08
CA ASP A 494 -6.80 20.77 -29.84
C ASP A 494 -5.53 19.92 -29.59
N ALA A 495 -5.29 19.48 -28.33
CA ALA A 495 -4.18 18.60 -28.00
C ALA A 495 -4.35 17.18 -28.60
N LEU A 496 -5.56 16.62 -28.57
CA LEU A 496 -5.87 15.33 -29.18
C LEU A 496 -5.75 15.37 -30.71
N GLU A 497 -6.26 16.43 -31.35
CA GLU A 497 -6.17 16.63 -32.80
C GLU A 497 -4.73 16.78 -33.26
N ARG A 498 -3.92 17.61 -32.58
CA ARG A 498 -2.50 17.82 -32.90
C ARG A 498 -1.70 16.53 -32.81
N GLU A 499 -1.89 15.78 -31.73
CA GLU A 499 -1.14 14.54 -31.52
C GLU A 499 -1.62 13.43 -32.45
N CYS A 500 -2.93 13.37 -32.76
CA CYS A 500 -3.50 12.48 -33.76
C CYS A 500 -2.88 12.72 -35.14
N LYS A 501 -2.77 13.98 -35.56
CA LYS A 501 -2.13 14.38 -36.80
C LYS A 501 -0.63 14.05 -36.82
N ARG A 502 0.06 14.23 -35.67
CA ARG A 502 1.48 13.84 -35.52
C ARG A 502 1.71 12.34 -35.72
N LEU A 503 0.73 11.52 -35.29
CA LEU A 503 0.76 10.07 -35.47
C LEU A 503 0.28 9.61 -36.86
N GLY A 504 -0.06 10.54 -37.78
CA GLY A 504 -0.47 10.23 -39.15
C GLY A 504 -1.93 9.76 -39.31
N HIS A 505 -2.78 10.05 -38.29
CA HIS A 505 -4.19 9.67 -38.29
C HIS A 505 -5.10 10.88 -38.47
N ASP A 506 -6.25 10.69 -39.12
CA ASP A 506 -7.30 11.71 -39.19
C ASP A 506 -8.21 11.63 -37.94
N TRP A 507 -8.28 12.73 -37.20
CA TRP A 507 -9.12 12.86 -36.01
C TRP A 507 -10.60 12.58 -36.30
N LYS A 508 -11.10 13.11 -37.44
CA LYS A 508 -12.50 12.91 -37.81
C LYS A 508 -12.82 11.43 -38.05
N ALA A 509 -11.91 10.69 -38.65
CA ALA A 509 -12.07 9.24 -38.86
C ALA A 509 -11.97 8.43 -37.56
N LEU A 510 -11.17 8.88 -36.63
CA LEU A 510 -11.04 8.23 -35.31
C LEU A 510 -12.22 8.50 -34.36
N ASN A 511 -12.79 9.70 -34.42
CA ASN A 511 -13.89 10.11 -33.52
C ASN A 511 -15.29 9.80 -34.08
N VAL A 512 -15.45 8.82 -34.94
CA VAL A 512 -16.75 8.37 -35.47
C VAL A 512 -17.37 7.30 -34.57
N GLY A 513 -18.72 7.33 -34.43
CA GLY A 513 -19.49 6.25 -33.80
C GLY A 513 -19.37 6.20 -32.25
N GLY A 514 -19.17 7.35 -31.60
CA GLY A 514 -19.14 7.43 -30.14
C GLY A 514 -17.96 6.69 -29.50
N ARG A 515 -16.85 6.54 -30.24
CA ARG A 515 -15.63 5.86 -29.73
C ARG A 515 -15.04 6.58 -28.54
N LEU A 516 -15.04 7.92 -28.56
CA LEU A 516 -14.52 8.72 -27.45
C LEU A 516 -15.33 8.50 -26.18
N GLY A 517 -16.67 8.36 -26.29
CA GLY A 517 -17.53 7.98 -25.16
C GLY A 517 -17.28 6.57 -24.64
N ARG A 518 -16.90 5.62 -25.52
CA ARG A 518 -16.49 4.26 -25.09
C ARG A 518 -15.13 4.29 -24.37
N VAL A 519 -14.19 5.13 -24.84
CA VAL A 519 -12.91 5.34 -24.13
C VAL A 519 -13.14 6.02 -22.79
N ALA A 520 -14.04 7.01 -22.72
CA ALA A 520 -14.41 7.67 -21.47
C ALA A 520 -14.88 6.64 -20.41
N LYS A 521 -15.77 5.72 -20.78
CA LYS A 521 -16.23 4.64 -19.91
C LYS A 521 -15.10 3.69 -19.49
N GLN A 522 -14.16 3.34 -20.40
CA GLN A 522 -13.01 2.49 -20.08
C GLN A 522 -11.99 3.17 -19.16
N MET A 523 -11.97 4.50 -19.15
CA MET A 523 -11.07 5.31 -18.33
C MET A 523 -11.77 5.87 -17.07
N ASN A 524 -13.01 5.43 -16.81
CA ASN A 524 -13.84 5.92 -15.70
C ASN A 524 -14.05 7.44 -15.72
N ALA A 525 -14.09 8.06 -16.90
CA ALA A 525 -14.55 9.42 -17.09
C ALA A 525 -16.07 9.43 -17.22
N GLY A 526 -16.74 10.37 -16.56
CA GLY A 526 -18.20 10.43 -16.48
C GLY A 526 -18.88 10.61 -17.85
N SER A 527 -18.27 11.41 -18.74
CA SER A 527 -18.76 11.70 -20.09
C SER A 527 -17.59 11.86 -21.08
N GLU A 528 -17.90 11.98 -22.36
CA GLU A 528 -16.94 12.29 -23.42
C GLU A 528 -16.28 13.66 -23.16
N ASP A 529 -17.08 14.68 -22.84
CA ASP A 529 -16.59 16.01 -22.50
C ASP A 529 -15.70 16.01 -21.25
N ASP A 530 -16.03 15.18 -20.25
CA ASP A 530 -15.21 15.06 -19.04
C ASP A 530 -13.85 14.42 -19.33
N LEU A 531 -13.79 13.45 -20.26
CA LEU A 531 -12.53 12.89 -20.73
C LEU A 531 -11.68 13.93 -21.44
N VAL A 532 -12.28 14.69 -22.36
CA VAL A 532 -11.59 15.73 -23.14
C VAL A 532 -11.13 16.85 -22.23
N ALA A 533 -11.98 17.33 -21.32
CA ALA A 533 -11.61 18.34 -20.32
C ALA A 533 -10.44 17.83 -19.44
N ALA A 534 -10.46 16.54 -19.09
CA ALA A 534 -9.37 15.91 -18.31
C ALA A 534 -8.04 15.90 -19.07
N VAL A 535 -8.06 15.71 -20.38
CA VAL A 535 -6.88 15.89 -21.24
C VAL A 535 -6.42 17.34 -21.23
N GLY A 536 -7.36 18.32 -21.33
CA GLY A 536 -7.06 19.75 -21.38
C GLY A 536 -6.37 20.31 -20.14
N TYR A 537 -6.73 19.83 -18.94
CA TYR A 537 -6.04 20.21 -17.69
C TYR A 537 -4.92 19.24 -17.26
N GLY A 538 -4.55 18.26 -18.12
CA GLY A 538 -3.44 17.32 -17.85
C GLY A 538 -3.79 16.17 -16.92
N GLY A 539 -5.06 15.88 -16.65
CA GLY A 539 -5.54 14.75 -15.85
C GLY A 539 -5.33 13.39 -16.52
N PHE A 540 -5.41 13.37 -17.86
CA PHE A 540 -5.06 12.20 -18.67
C PHE A 540 -4.00 12.58 -19.72
N ALA A 541 -3.02 11.71 -19.93
CA ALA A 541 -2.04 11.90 -20.98
C ALA A 541 -2.69 11.69 -22.36
N VAL A 542 -2.46 12.61 -23.29
CA VAL A 542 -3.00 12.59 -24.67
C VAL A 542 -2.75 11.24 -25.34
N ASN A 543 -1.51 10.72 -25.23
CA ASN A 543 -1.12 9.44 -25.85
C ASN A 543 -1.91 8.25 -25.30
N THR A 544 -2.27 8.25 -24.02
CA THR A 544 -3.05 7.15 -23.41
C THR A 544 -4.47 7.10 -23.99
N VAL A 545 -5.07 8.25 -24.22
CA VAL A 545 -6.41 8.36 -24.83
C VAL A 545 -6.39 7.94 -26.29
N LEU A 546 -5.38 8.39 -27.05
CA LEU A 546 -5.22 8.06 -28.46
C LEU A 546 -4.95 6.57 -28.70
N ILE A 547 -4.11 5.93 -27.88
CA ILE A 547 -3.86 4.49 -27.99
C ILE A 547 -5.16 3.69 -27.84
N LYS A 548 -5.99 4.05 -26.84
CA LYS A 548 -7.27 3.36 -26.64
C LYS A 548 -8.28 3.64 -27.77
N LEU A 549 -8.30 4.86 -28.32
CA LEU A 549 -9.10 5.19 -29.49
C LEU A 549 -8.68 4.39 -30.73
N LEU A 550 -7.37 4.24 -30.97
CA LEU A 550 -6.82 3.45 -32.06
C LEU A 550 -7.15 1.95 -31.91
N GLU A 551 -7.08 1.41 -30.69
CA GLU A 551 -7.50 0.03 -30.40
C GLU A 551 -8.98 -0.20 -30.71
N LEU A 552 -9.86 0.73 -30.33
CA LEU A 552 -11.28 0.63 -30.63
C LEU A 552 -11.55 0.80 -32.14
N HIS A 553 -10.82 1.68 -32.81
CA HIS A 553 -10.92 1.86 -34.25
C HIS A 553 -10.55 0.57 -35.01
N LYS A 554 -9.44 -0.09 -34.65
CA LYS A 554 -9.04 -1.39 -35.21
C LYS A 554 -10.11 -2.45 -34.98
N LYS A 555 -10.66 -2.54 -33.76
CA LYS A 555 -11.73 -3.52 -33.45
C LYS A 555 -13.01 -3.27 -34.24
N ASP A 556 -13.39 -2.01 -34.47
CA ASP A 556 -14.57 -1.65 -35.25
C ASP A 556 -14.38 -1.95 -36.73
N LEU A 557 -13.19 -1.71 -37.30
CA LEU A 557 -12.82 -2.11 -38.67
C LEU A 557 -12.88 -3.62 -38.90
N GLN A 558 -12.30 -4.40 -37.96
CA GLN A 558 -12.38 -5.86 -38.02
C GLN A 558 -13.83 -6.35 -37.97
N LYS A 559 -14.69 -5.78 -37.13
CA LYS A 559 -16.12 -6.10 -37.10
C LYS A 559 -16.88 -5.71 -38.38
N GLN A 560 -16.47 -4.61 -39.04
CA GLN A 560 -17.05 -4.24 -40.36
C GLN A 560 -16.61 -5.17 -41.47
N GLU A 561 -15.35 -5.57 -41.47
CA GLU A 561 -14.82 -6.55 -42.44
C GLU A 561 -15.47 -7.93 -42.23
N GLU A 562 -15.67 -8.37 -40.97
CA GLU A 562 -16.43 -9.59 -40.66
C GLU A 562 -17.90 -9.50 -41.11
N LYS A 563 -18.56 -8.34 -40.96
CA LYS A 563 -19.95 -8.13 -41.44
C LYS A 563 -20.02 -8.08 -42.97
N THR A 564 -19.07 -7.46 -43.63
CA THR A 564 -19.01 -7.37 -45.08
C THR A 564 -18.69 -8.74 -45.71
N ASN A 565 -17.80 -9.51 -45.07
CA ASN A 565 -17.50 -10.87 -45.42
C ASN A 565 -18.67 -11.82 -45.13
N SER A 566 -19.48 -11.58 -44.10
CA SER A 566 -20.67 -12.37 -43.80
C SER A 566 -21.80 -12.13 -44.80
N LEU A 567 -21.96 -10.92 -45.35
CA LEU A 567 -22.91 -10.61 -46.44
C LEU A 567 -22.46 -11.18 -47.78
N ALA A 568 -21.17 -11.19 -48.09
CA ALA A 568 -20.59 -11.83 -49.26
C ALA A 568 -20.55 -13.38 -49.15
N ALA A 569 -20.54 -13.91 -47.91
CA ALA A 569 -20.56 -15.36 -47.64
C ALA A 569 -21.97 -15.98 -47.77
N LEU A 570 -23.05 -15.18 -47.72
CA LEU A 570 -24.41 -15.63 -47.97
C LEU A 570 -24.68 -15.94 -49.47
N GLU A 571 -23.87 -15.40 -50.37
CA GLU A 571 -23.96 -15.69 -51.82
C GLU A 571 -23.08 -16.85 -52.29
N LYS A 572 -22.18 -17.42 -51.47
CA LYS A 572 -21.30 -18.55 -51.79
C LYS A 572 -21.32 -19.65 -50.73
N LEU A 573 -22.48 -20.23 -50.48
CA LEU A 573 -22.59 -21.49 -49.79
C LEU A 573 -22.22 -22.65 -50.75
N LYS A 574 -20.96 -23.01 -50.78
CA LYS A 574 -20.48 -24.40 -50.94
C LYS A 574 -18.95 -24.41 -50.80
N THR A 575 -18.50 -25.22 -49.80
CA THR A 575 -17.14 -25.77 -49.62
C THR A 575 -16.14 -25.01 -48.76
N LYS A 576 -15.76 -25.73 -47.69
CA LYS A 576 -14.56 -25.74 -46.84
C LYS A 576 -14.68 -25.00 -45.47
N LYS A 577 -14.53 -25.82 -44.41
CA LYS A 577 -14.46 -25.41 -42.99
C LYS A 577 -13.29 -24.46 -42.76
N PRO A 578 -13.45 -23.32 -42.01
CA PRO A 578 -12.34 -22.47 -41.67
C PRO A 578 -11.54 -23.05 -40.47
N VAL A 579 -10.23 -23.14 -40.64
CA VAL A 579 -9.26 -23.38 -39.56
C VAL A 579 -9.20 -22.12 -38.71
N LYS A 580 -9.39 -22.27 -37.43
CA LYS A 580 -9.21 -21.16 -36.46
C LYS A 580 -7.72 -20.90 -36.27
N HIS A 581 -7.24 -19.71 -36.64
CA HIS A 581 -5.93 -19.23 -36.28
C HIS A 581 -5.86 -18.95 -34.76
N ASN A 582 -4.97 -19.62 -34.06
CA ASN A 582 -4.55 -19.26 -32.72
C ASN A 582 -3.48 -18.15 -32.85
N GLY A 583 -3.65 -17.01 -32.14
CA GLY A 583 -2.81 -15.80 -32.26
C GLY A 583 -1.35 -15.94 -31.77
N THR A 584 -0.71 -17.07 -32.01
CA THR A 584 0.71 -17.36 -31.70
C THR A 584 1.56 -17.66 -32.92
N GLY A 585 1.03 -17.55 -34.15
CA GLY A 585 1.77 -17.78 -35.39
C GLY A 585 2.30 -19.21 -35.56
N ILE A 586 1.67 -20.22 -34.94
CA ILE A 586 2.08 -21.61 -34.99
C ILE A 586 0.87 -22.52 -35.22
N LEU A 587 0.98 -23.44 -36.19
CA LEU A 587 0.02 -24.51 -36.47
C LEU A 587 0.48 -25.80 -35.78
N VAL A 588 -0.43 -26.41 -35.03
CA VAL A 588 -0.22 -27.76 -34.47
C VAL A 588 -0.91 -28.77 -35.39
N LYS A 589 -0.17 -29.71 -35.93
CA LYS A 589 -0.71 -30.75 -36.85
C LYS A 589 -1.49 -31.78 -36.06
N GLY A 590 -2.84 -31.84 -36.28
CA GLY A 590 -3.70 -32.93 -35.83
C GLY A 590 -4.74 -32.58 -34.74
N GLU A 591 -4.62 -31.47 -34.00
CA GLU A 591 -5.56 -31.11 -32.94
C GLU A 591 -5.91 -29.60 -32.98
N PRO A 592 -7.14 -29.21 -33.32
CA PRO A 592 -7.55 -27.82 -33.29
C PRO A 592 -7.85 -27.34 -31.84
N GLY A 593 -7.22 -26.22 -31.43
CA GLY A 593 -7.60 -25.53 -30.18
C GLY A 593 -6.65 -25.69 -29.00
N LEU A 594 -5.46 -26.26 -29.18
CA LEU A 594 -4.47 -26.37 -28.13
C LEU A 594 -3.81 -25.01 -27.85
N LEU A 595 -3.62 -24.69 -26.59
CA LEU A 595 -2.83 -23.53 -26.15
C LEU A 595 -1.36 -23.76 -26.47
N VAL A 596 -0.77 -22.89 -27.31
CA VAL A 596 0.62 -22.97 -27.73
C VAL A 596 1.44 -21.91 -27.04
N ARG A 597 2.65 -22.25 -26.59
CA ARG A 597 3.63 -21.32 -25.98
C ARG A 597 5.02 -21.58 -26.53
N LEU A 598 5.75 -20.51 -26.87
CA LEU A 598 7.16 -20.55 -27.17
C LEU A 598 7.99 -20.83 -25.91
N ALA A 599 8.90 -21.78 -25.99
CA ALA A 599 9.76 -22.18 -24.88
C ALA A 599 10.85 -21.12 -24.63
N LYS A 600 10.99 -20.67 -23.39
CA LYS A 600 11.98 -19.68 -22.99
C LYS A 600 13.42 -20.19 -23.02
N CYS A 601 13.63 -21.51 -22.91
CA CYS A 601 14.96 -22.11 -22.87
C CYS A 601 15.73 -22.03 -24.20
N CYS A 602 15.01 -21.96 -25.34
CA CYS A 602 15.60 -21.89 -26.69
C CYS A 602 15.05 -20.73 -27.54
N SER A 603 14.01 -20.01 -27.05
CA SER A 603 13.40 -18.84 -27.70
C SER A 603 13.25 -18.98 -29.20
N PRO A 604 12.44 -19.94 -29.72
CA PRO A 604 12.32 -20.21 -31.16
C PRO A 604 11.72 -19.00 -31.89
N VAL A 605 12.21 -18.77 -33.14
CA VAL A 605 11.73 -17.68 -34.00
C VAL A 605 11.38 -18.23 -35.37
N PRO A 606 10.52 -17.55 -36.18
CA PRO A 606 10.22 -17.95 -37.52
C PRO A 606 11.49 -18.21 -38.37
N GLY A 607 11.55 -19.38 -39.01
CA GLY A 607 12.73 -19.88 -39.70
C GLY A 607 13.55 -20.93 -38.95
N ASP A 608 13.37 -21.04 -37.61
CA ASP A 608 13.91 -22.17 -36.85
C ASP A 608 13.11 -23.45 -37.13
N PRO A 609 13.75 -24.64 -37.23
CA PRO A 609 13.05 -25.91 -37.13
C PRO A 609 12.50 -26.10 -35.73
N ILE A 610 11.19 -26.35 -35.63
CA ILE A 610 10.49 -26.40 -34.33
C ILE A 610 9.79 -27.72 -34.09
N ILE A 611 9.63 -28.08 -32.82
CA ILE A 611 8.91 -29.26 -32.36
C ILE A 611 8.05 -28.87 -31.11
N GLY A 612 6.85 -29.39 -31.04
CA GLY A 612 5.95 -29.19 -29.91
C GLY A 612 6.14 -30.27 -28.85
N PHE A 613 6.08 -29.89 -27.59
CA PHE A 613 6.07 -30.79 -26.44
C PHE A 613 4.78 -30.59 -25.63
N ILE A 614 3.99 -31.64 -25.48
CA ILE A 614 2.71 -31.62 -24.76
C ILE A 614 2.97 -31.58 -23.25
N THR A 615 2.59 -30.47 -22.60
CA THR A 615 2.77 -30.28 -21.16
C THR A 615 1.51 -30.65 -20.38
N ARG A 616 1.65 -31.24 -19.19
CA ARG A 616 0.50 -31.58 -18.32
C ARG A 616 -0.20 -30.31 -17.85
N GLY A 617 -1.41 -30.03 -18.40
CA GLY A 617 -2.28 -28.91 -17.97
C GLY A 617 -1.92 -27.52 -18.49
N ARG A 618 -0.87 -27.34 -19.34
CA ARG A 618 -0.43 -26.02 -19.84
C ARG A 618 -0.38 -25.89 -21.38
N GLY A 619 -0.91 -26.87 -22.11
CA GLY A 619 -0.89 -26.89 -23.59
C GLY A 619 0.43 -27.36 -24.17
N VAL A 620 0.74 -26.95 -25.41
CA VAL A 620 1.95 -27.32 -26.17
C VAL A 620 3.03 -26.25 -25.95
N SER A 621 4.20 -26.68 -25.48
CA SER A 621 5.42 -25.85 -25.44
C SER A 621 6.23 -26.11 -26.73
N VAL A 622 6.47 -25.06 -27.52
CA VAL A 622 7.20 -25.17 -28.81
C VAL A 622 8.67 -24.83 -28.55
N HIS A 623 9.51 -25.78 -28.89
CA HIS A 623 10.97 -25.68 -28.79
C HIS A 623 11.60 -25.69 -30.18
N ARG A 624 12.85 -25.27 -30.29
CA ARG A 624 13.70 -25.58 -31.43
C ARG A 624 13.99 -27.08 -31.44
N ALA A 625 14.09 -27.67 -32.62
CA ALA A 625 14.34 -29.11 -32.78
C ALA A 625 15.71 -29.54 -32.18
N ASP A 626 16.68 -28.64 -32.11
CA ASP A 626 18.01 -28.84 -31.53
C ASP A 626 18.11 -28.51 -30.04
N CYS A 627 16.99 -28.18 -29.34
CA CYS A 627 17.02 -27.81 -27.96
C CYS A 627 17.39 -28.98 -27.03
N PRO A 628 18.40 -28.82 -26.12
CA PRO A 628 18.82 -29.90 -25.20
C PRO A 628 17.69 -30.46 -24.34
N ASN A 629 16.73 -29.60 -23.95
CA ASN A 629 15.59 -30.01 -23.15
C ASN A 629 14.61 -30.96 -23.89
N VAL A 630 14.70 -31.05 -25.19
CA VAL A 630 13.89 -31.95 -26.05
C VAL A 630 14.71 -33.15 -26.51
N THR A 631 16.00 -32.93 -26.83
CA THR A 631 16.88 -33.98 -27.37
C THR A 631 17.39 -34.95 -26.31
N HIS A 632 17.51 -34.55 -25.03
CA HIS A 632 18.01 -35.41 -23.93
C HIS A 632 16.90 -36.13 -23.15
N GLY A 633 15.63 -35.87 -23.43
CA GLY A 633 14.47 -36.51 -22.78
C GLY A 633 14.15 -37.88 -23.40
N GLN A 634 14.97 -38.91 -23.20
CA GLN A 634 14.82 -40.27 -23.80
C GLN A 634 13.53 -41.01 -23.37
N ASN A 635 12.72 -40.51 -22.43
CA ASN A 635 11.53 -41.22 -21.93
C ASN A 635 10.18 -40.62 -22.30
N ASP A 636 10.11 -39.54 -23.09
CA ASP A 636 8.85 -38.81 -23.38
C ASP A 636 8.57 -38.62 -24.87
N VAL A 637 8.99 -39.55 -25.73
CA VAL A 637 8.79 -39.50 -27.20
C VAL A 637 7.30 -39.39 -27.56
N ASP A 638 6.42 -40.01 -26.77
CA ASP A 638 4.96 -39.98 -26.98
C ASP A 638 4.31 -38.62 -26.72
N ARG A 639 5.08 -37.65 -26.21
CA ARG A 639 4.61 -36.29 -25.92
C ARG A 639 5.08 -35.25 -26.95
N LEU A 640 5.83 -35.68 -27.95
CA LEU A 640 6.25 -34.81 -29.03
C LEU A 640 5.15 -34.72 -30.08
N ILE A 641 4.92 -33.54 -30.64
CA ILE A 641 3.92 -33.24 -31.65
C ILE A 641 4.52 -32.36 -32.74
N ASP A 642 4.19 -32.62 -33.98
CA ASP A 642 4.63 -31.80 -35.10
C ASP A 642 3.93 -30.45 -35.10
N VAL A 643 4.73 -29.40 -35.24
CA VAL A 643 4.28 -28.01 -35.29
C VAL A 643 4.96 -27.29 -36.46
N GLU A 644 4.25 -26.35 -37.06
CA GLU A 644 4.77 -25.54 -38.15
C GLU A 644 4.51 -24.06 -37.90
N TRP A 645 5.40 -23.19 -38.40
CA TRP A 645 5.20 -21.77 -38.40
C TRP A 645 4.07 -21.36 -39.35
N ASP A 646 3.10 -20.60 -38.81
CA ASP A 646 2.05 -19.92 -39.57
C ASP A 646 2.20 -18.41 -39.34
N TYR A 647 3.19 -17.83 -40.02
CA TYR A 647 3.70 -16.51 -39.75
C TYR A 647 3.41 -15.56 -40.91
N ASP A 648 2.75 -14.42 -40.63
CA ASP A 648 2.37 -13.39 -41.59
C ASP A 648 3.33 -12.19 -41.69
N GLY A 649 4.49 -12.23 -40.97
CA GLY A 649 5.55 -11.24 -41.08
C GLY A 649 5.42 -10.01 -40.16
N ASN A 650 4.36 -9.89 -39.35
CA ASN A 650 4.09 -8.69 -38.55
C ASN A 650 4.48 -8.78 -37.06
N GLU A 651 4.72 -9.95 -36.53
CA GLU A 651 5.09 -10.16 -35.13
C GLU A 651 6.59 -10.02 -34.91
N ARG A 652 6.99 -9.69 -33.69
CA ARG A 652 8.39 -9.62 -33.26
C ARG A 652 8.64 -10.59 -32.14
N PHE A 653 9.81 -11.22 -32.18
CA PHE A 653 10.21 -12.26 -31.24
C PHE A 653 11.45 -11.82 -30.47
N GLU A 654 11.52 -12.21 -29.19
CA GLU A 654 12.67 -11.95 -28.34
C GLU A 654 13.72 -13.04 -28.51
N VAL A 655 14.95 -12.64 -28.80
CA VAL A 655 16.10 -13.54 -28.88
C VAL A 655 17.23 -13.01 -28.01
N ASN A 656 17.85 -13.92 -27.26
CA ASN A 656 19.06 -13.62 -26.50
C ASN A 656 20.31 -13.97 -27.31
N MET A 657 21.24 -13.02 -27.40
CA MET A 657 22.55 -13.21 -28.03
C MET A 657 23.66 -13.03 -27.02
N GLU A 658 24.73 -13.77 -27.19
CA GLU A 658 25.99 -13.60 -26.50
C GLU A 658 27.04 -13.04 -27.46
N ILE A 659 27.68 -11.97 -27.04
CA ILE A 659 28.77 -11.33 -27.80
C ILE A 659 30.02 -11.39 -26.93
N VAL A 660 31.09 -11.97 -27.47
CA VAL A 660 32.41 -12.02 -26.84
C VAL A 660 33.33 -11.04 -27.57
N ALA A 661 33.85 -10.07 -26.85
CA ALA A 661 34.72 -9.04 -27.43
C ALA A 661 35.87 -8.69 -26.48
N TYR A 662 36.91 -8.03 -27.03
CA TYR A 662 37.97 -7.44 -26.20
C TYR A 662 37.46 -6.20 -25.47
N ASP A 663 37.71 -6.14 -24.15
CA ASP A 663 37.26 -5.01 -23.31
C ASP A 663 38.12 -3.78 -23.60
N ARG A 664 37.56 -2.85 -24.35
CA ARG A 664 38.14 -1.52 -24.64
C ARG A 664 37.10 -0.43 -24.52
N THR A 665 37.55 0.75 -24.22
CA THR A 665 36.69 1.93 -24.17
C THR A 665 35.95 2.13 -25.50
N GLY A 666 34.62 2.18 -25.43
CA GLY A 666 33.75 2.44 -26.57
C GLY A 666 33.19 1.20 -27.27
N ILE A 667 33.62 -0.04 -26.98
CA ILE A 667 33.12 -1.25 -27.66
C ILE A 667 31.58 -1.39 -27.49
N MET A 668 31.05 -1.14 -26.31
CA MET A 668 29.61 -1.18 -26.04
C MET A 668 28.87 -0.11 -26.86
N ALA A 669 29.42 1.10 -26.95
CA ALA A 669 28.80 2.18 -27.70
C ALA A 669 28.74 1.85 -29.22
N GLU A 670 29.77 1.22 -29.78
CA GLU A 670 29.81 0.79 -31.19
C GLU A 670 28.76 -0.31 -31.45
N ILE A 671 28.64 -1.29 -30.56
CA ILE A 671 27.61 -2.34 -30.67
C ILE A 671 26.20 -1.72 -30.62
N MET A 672 25.94 -0.82 -29.67
CA MET A 672 24.66 -0.14 -29.55
C MET A 672 24.35 0.74 -30.76
N ALA A 673 25.32 1.48 -31.28
CA ALA A 673 25.16 2.30 -32.48
C ALA A 673 24.82 1.42 -33.71
N THR A 674 25.50 0.28 -33.89
CA THR A 674 25.24 -0.67 -34.98
C THR A 674 23.81 -1.21 -34.90
N LEU A 675 23.31 -1.56 -33.72
CA LEU A 675 21.92 -2.01 -33.53
C LEU A 675 20.89 -0.90 -33.77
N ALA A 676 21.22 0.33 -33.37
CA ALA A 676 20.37 1.50 -33.58
C ALA A 676 20.24 1.84 -35.08
N GLU A 677 21.34 1.78 -35.86
CA GLU A 677 21.32 1.95 -37.32
C GLU A 677 20.41 0.93 -38.01
N MET A 678 20.39 -0.30 -37.50
CA MET A 678 19.53 -1.35 -38.02
C MET A 678 18.09 -1.30 -37.51
N LYS A 679 17.77 -0.31 -36.67
CA LYS A 679 16.44 -0.14 -36.00
C LYS A 679 16.01 -1.39 -35.22
N ILE A 680 16.95 -2.06 -34.56
CA ILE A 680 16.70 -3.21 -33.70
C ILE A 680 16.44 -2.71 -32.27
N SER A 681 15.33 -3.14 -31.70
CA SER A 681 15.01 -2.82 -30.31
C SER A 681 15.78 -3.74 -29.36
N ILE A 682 16.48 -3.14 -28.41
CA ILE A 682 17.21 -3.83 -27.35
C ILE A 682 16.26 -3.95 -26.15
N LEU A 683 16.10 -5.15 -25.62
CA LEU A 683 15.21 -5.46 -24.50
C LEU A 683 15.97 -5.56 -23.17
N SER A 684 17.18 -6.13 -23.22
CA SER A 684 18.04 -6.29 -22.04
C SER A 684 19.51 -6.30 -22.44
N VAL A 685 20.38 -5.84 -21.55
CA VAL A 685 21.85 -5.90 -21.70
C VAL A 685 22.48 -6.23 -20.37
N ASN A 686 23.39 -7.20 -20.37
CA ASN A 686 24.23 -7.54 -19.23
C ASN A 686 25.64 -7.83 -19.72
N ALA A 687 26.63 -7.10 -19.23
CA ALA A 687 28.03 -7.27 -19.62
C ALA A 687 28.85 -7.67 -18.40
N LYS A 688 29.73 -8.67 -18.59
CA LYS A 688 30.70 -9.12 -17.58
C LYS A 688 32.10 -9.12 -18.19
N THR A 689 33.02 -8.43 -17.54
CA THR A 689 34.45 -8.44 -17.92
C THR A 689 35.16 -9.54 -17.15
N SER A 690 36.00 -10.31 -17.83
CA SER A 690 36.88 -11.31 -17.23
C SER A 690 38.28 -10.73 -16.95
N ASP A 691 39.06 -11.39 -16.08
CA ASP A 691 40.42 -11.05 -15.76
C ASP A 691 41.37 -11.05 -16.96
N THR A 692 40.96 -11.67 -18.07
CA THR A 692 41.69 -11.77 -19.35
C THR A 692 41.40 -10.61 -20.32
N LYS A 693 40.79 -9.52 -19.85
CA LYS A 693 40.38 -8.37 -20.67
C LYS A 693 39.39 -8.72 -21.80
N ASN A 694 38.65 -9.80 -21.65
CA ASN A 694 37.52 -10.11 -22.52
C ASN A 694 36.18 -9.71 -21.83
N VAL A 695 35.29 -9.12 -22.59
CA VAL A 695 33.94 -8.82 -22.16
C VAL A 695 32.96 -9.77 -22.82
N THR A 696 32.12 -10.42 -22.01
CA THR A 696 30.98 -11.21 -22.48
C THR A 696 29.70 -10.39 -22.26
N ILE A 697 28.99 -10.11 -23.34
CA ILE A 697 27.78 -9.28 -23.35
C ILE A 697 26.61 -10.19 -23.70
N HIS A 698 25.69 -10.36 -22.76
CA HIS A 698 24.42 -10.99 -23.01
C HIS A 698 23.37 -9.93 -23.32
N MET A 699 22.74 -10.03 -24.48
CA MET A 699 21.81 -9.02 -24.98
C MET A 699 20.52 -9.66 -25.48
N GLY A 700 19.38 -9.18 -24.96
CA GLY A 700 18.06 -9.50 -25.51
C GLY A 700 17.66 -8.49 -26.58
N ILE A 701 17.33 -8.97 -27.76
CA ILE A 701 16.91 -8.15 -28.92
C ILE A 701 15.57 -8.60 -29.46
N SER A 702 14.84 -7.68 -30.09
CA SER A 702 13.56 -7.93 -30.73
C SER A 702 13.72 -8.00 -32.26
N ILE A 703 13.48 -9.18 -32.83
CA ILE A 703 13.64 -9.47 -34.26
C ILE A 703 12.36 -10.08 -34.88
N LYS A 704 12.30 -10.15 -36.20
CA LYS A 704 11.15 -10.72 -36.92
C LYS A 704 11.32 -12.23 -37.21
N ASP A 705 12.51 -12.63 -37.58
CA ASP A 705 12.83 -13.99 -38.08
C ASP A 705 14.33 -14.30 -37.89
N LEU A 706 14.68 -15.55 -38.17
CA LEU A 706 16.06 -16.04 -38.12
C LEU A 706 16.98 -15.31 -39.10
N ALA A 707 16.49 -14.94 -40.29
CA ALA A 707 17.30 -14.23 -41.29
C ALA A 707 17.72 -12.84 -40.78
N GLN A 708 16.85 -12.15 -40.07
CA GLN A 708 17.19 -10.87 -39.44
C GLN A 708 18.22 -11.05 -38.31
N PHE A 709 18.13 -12.13 -37.50
CA PHE A 709 19.14 -12.45 -36.51
C PHE A 709 20.52 -12.62 -37.10
N GLU A 710 20.62 -13.46 -38.17
CA GLU A 710 21.90 -13.75 -38.86
C GLU A 710 22.50 -12.48 -39.48
N PHE A 711 21.65 -11.62 -40.03
CA PHE A 711 22.09 -10.31 -40.54
C PHE A 711 22.70 -9.44 -39.45
N VAL A 712 22.02 -9.34 -38.29
CA VAL A 712 22.48 -8.57 -37.12
C VAL A 712 23.79 -9.16 -36.58
N ALA A 713 23.85 -10.47 -36.38
CA ALA A 713 25.03 -11.16 -35.88
C ALA A 713 26.25 -10.97 -36.81
N THR A 714 26.03 -11.03 -38.15
CA THR A 714 27.09 -10.80 -39.13
C THR A 714 27.62 -9.36 -39.09
N LYS A 715 26.75 -8.36 -38.89
CA LYS A 715 27.18 -6.96 -38.77
C LYS A 715 27.99 -6.72 -37.52
N ILE A 716 27.56 -7.29 -36.37
CA ILE A 716 28.29 -7.14 -35.11
C ILE A 716 29.64 -7.87 -35.13
N ARG A 717 29.72 -9.08 -35.77
CA ARG A 717 31.00 -9.81 -35.96
C ARG A 717 32.04 -9.04 -36.78
N ARG A 718 31.61 -8.09 -37.63
CA ARG A 718 32.51 -7.24 -38.41
C ARG A 718 33.09 -6.07 -37.64
N LEU A 719 32.62 -5.79 -36.42
CA LEU A 719 33.21 -4.77 -35.56
C LEU A 719 34.61 -5.24 -35.11
N LYS A 720 35.52 -4.30 -35.07
CA LYS A 720 36.89 -4.56 -34.60
C LYS A 720 36.84 -5.05 -33.13
N ASP A 721 37.61 -6.08 -32.84
CA ASP A 721 37.75 -6.67 -31.50
C ASP A 721 36.53 -7.46 -30.99
N VAL A 722 35.57 -7.81 -31.86
CA VAL A 722 34.51 -8.79 -31.58
C VAL A 722 34.98 -10.17 -32.08
N TYR A 723 34.97 -11.14 -31.16
CA TYR A 723 35.45 -12.50 -31.45
C TYR A 723 34.37 -13.47 -31.83
N ALA A 724 33.23 -13.42 -31.14
CA ALA A 724 32.10 -14.28 -31.37
C ALA A 724 30.77 -13.54 -31.12
N VAL A 725 29.77 -13.93 -31.93
CA VAL A 725 28.37 -13.50 -31.70
C VAL A 725 27.52 -14.76 -31.95
N GLU A 726 26.90 -15.24 -30.88
CA GLU A 726 26.14 -16.48 -30.88
C GLU A 726 24.77 -16.28 -30.26
N ARG A 727 23.85 -17.18 -30.59
CA ARG A 727 22.56 -17.16 -29.93
C ARG A 727 22.65 -17.86 -28.59
N TYR A 728 22.39 -17.13 -27.55
CA TYR A 728 22.47 -17.63 -26.17
C TYR A 728 21.22 -18.48 -25.85
N THR A 729 21.41 -19.77 -25.64
CA THR A 729 20.42 -20.67 -25.07
C THR A 729 20.64 -20.71 -23.57
N GLY A 730 19.78 -20.03 -22.80
CA GLY A 730 19.90 -19.97 -21.33
C GLY A 730 19.81 -21.37 -20.70
N GLY A 731 20.94 -22.02 -20.58
CA GLY A 731 21.11 -23.17 -19.70
C GLY A 731 21.08 -22.68 -18.25
N ASN A 732 20.29 -23.33 -17.39
CA ASN A 732 20.25 -23.14 -15.96
C ASN A 732 21.66 -22.91 -15.37
N GLN A 733 21.93 -21.71 -14.86
CA GLN A 733 22.81 -21.60 -13.70
C GLN A 733 21.92 -21.50 -12.48
N ALA A 734 22.03 -22.52 -11.60
CA ALA A 734 21.39 -22.73 -10.33
C ALA A 734 21.53 -21.55 -9.36
#